data_cb0fe2d5384369605b02436368f992c9
#
_entry.id   cb0fe2d5384369605b02436368f992c9
#
_cell.length_a   1.000
_cell.length_b   1.000
_cell.length_c   1.000
_cell.angle_alpha   90.00
_cell.angle_beta   90.00
_cell.angle_gamma   90.00
#
_symmetry.space_group_name_H-M   'P 1'
#
loop_
_entity.id
_entity.type
_entity.pdbx_description
1 polymer ?
#
loop_
_entity_poly.entity_id
_entity_poly.type
_entity_poly.pdbx_seq_one_letter_code
_entity_poly.pdbx_strand_id
1 'polypeptide(L)'
;LKQALVDCGVGKDVYSIYENGIRQPYFSVVAKDTSVEKEQEFLQVTEEVLKKLVKDGFDEKALLAGINYFEFKHKEGNFGRFPKGLMLGLNAFSTWLYDDAAALDLFSLNDVYDALKQDVETGYFEALIKQYILQNTHKSYCLLMPKKGLNNEIAEREKARLAAYKETLSAADIEEIRANMMHLKEYQSSGDAEEDLKKIPMLAINDIEKHAKKINNRILEIEHVKVLSHDIFTNGITYLSLNFCMDDIDYDKFPVIALLTEIFKYVDTEHFSYSELSNEINLYTGGIGFSTTVTNKKEYGGYVTHFVVSAKMLDAQLDKAMELIEEILFTSKLSDKKRLKEIIAETRAAMKDDLLANGHTTAAGRATAYISKIGVVKELTEGVDYYMYLSDLDDHFEERYEGLAADLQETLGQLLRRDSLLVNFTSDKKPEDTLTESLTRFSCKLSTRLAFENVKEIPVVKKNEGFKTASQVQYVATAGNFCERGYEYTGALNVLQCIFSYDYLWINVRVKGGAYGCMCSFNRSGNAYFTSYRDPNLLETYEIYKEAPDYVRSFEADERDMMKYIIGAISRMDSPLTPSADGNFSLICYLMGIDDADLQRTRDEVLGATPEVIRGLAGYVEAAVDGGVICAIGDEARIEDAKDAFTEVKSVF
;
A
#
# COMPACT_ATOMS: atom_id res chain seq x y z
N LEU A 1 -14.19 -21.61 -8.24
CA LEU A 1 -14.56 -20.90 -9.45
C LEU A 1 -13.35 -20.21 -10.10
N LYS A 2 -12.57 -19.40 -9.35
CA LYS A 2 -11.36 -18.72 -9.85
C LYS A 2 -10.42 -19.72 -10.55
N GLN A 3 -10.04 -20.80 -9.87
CA GLN A 3 -9.11 -21.81 -10.42
C GLN A 3 -9.67 -22.48 -11.70
N ALA A 4 -10.96 -22.80 -11.74
CA ALA A 4 -11.56 -23.42 -12.92
C ALA A 4 -11.48 -22.50 -14.16
N LEU A 5 -11.67 -21.20 -13.98
CA LEU A 5 -11.56 -20.22 -15.07
C LEU A 5 -10.10 -20.01 -15.53
N VAL A 6 -9.16 -19.99 -14.59
CA VAL A 6 -7.72 -19.93 -14.88
C VAL A 6 -7.24 -21.17 -15.62
N ASP A 7 -7.64 -22.37 -15.19
CA ASP A 7 -7.30 -23.65 -15.81
C ASP A 7 -7.79 -23.76 -17.27
N CYS A 8 -8.94 -23.15 -17.57
CA CYS A 8 -9.47 -23.05 -18.94
C CYS A 8 -8.81 -21.93 -19.77
N GLY A 9 -7.89 -21.16 -19.18
CA GLY A 9 -7.24 -20.03 -19.85
C GLY A 9 -8.20 -18.92 -20.22
N VAL A 10 -9.25 -18.70 -19.42
CA VAL A 10 -10.27 -17.67 -19.70
C VAL A 10 -9.77 -16.27 -19.38
N GLY A 11 -8.83 -16.13 -18.46
CA GLY A 11 -8.21 -14.84 -18.13
C GLY A 11 -6.91 -15.04 -17.38
N LYS A 12 -6.05 -14.04 -17.37
CA LYS A 12 -4.82 -14.07 -16.59
C LYS A 12 -5.07 -13.76 -15.12
N ASP A 13 -6.05 -12.91 -14.82
CA ASP A 13 -6.55 -12.62 -13.48
C ASP A 13 -8.05 -12.82 -13.42
N VAL A 14 -8.53 -13.49 -12.37
CA VAL A 14 -9.95 -13.76 -12.11
C VAL A 14 -10.27 -13.43 -10.67
N TYR A 15 -11.27 -12.61 -10.44
CA TYR A 15 -11.73 -12.24 -9.09
C TYR A 15 -13.26 -12.07 -9.03
N SER A 16 -13.78 -11.96 -7.83
CA SER A 16 -15.19 -11.65 -7.59
C SER A 16 -15.34 -10.38 -6.76
N ILE A 17 -16.45 -9.68 -6.96
CA ILE A 17 -16.84 -8.51 -6.19
C ILE A 17 -18.22 -8.77 -5.59
N TYR A 18 -18.39 -8.53 -4.30
CA TYR A 18 -19.67 -8.44 -3.65
C TYR A 18 -19.85 -7.03 -3.10
N GLU A 19 -20.75 -6.27 -3.69
CA GLU A 19 -21.08 -4.90 -3.29
C GLU A 19 -22.38 -4.93 -2.48
N ASN A 20 -22.27 -4.67 -1.18
CA ASN A 20 -23.38 -4.69 -0.23
C ASN A 20 -23.68 -3.33 0.41
N GLY A 21 -22.91 -2.29 0.09
CA GLY A 21 -23.10 -0.92 0.60
C GLY A 21 -24.22 -0.12 -0.10
N ILE A 22 -24.97 -0.74 -1.00
CA ILE A 22 -26.04 -0.11 -1.77
C ILE A 22 -27.36 -0.85 -1.58
N ARG A 23 -28.49 -0.16 -1.91
CA ARG A 23 -29.85 -0.70 -1.71
C ARG A 23 -30.10 -2.04 -2.42
N GLN A 24 -29.52 -2.26 -3.59
CA GLN A 24 -29.58 -3.52 -4.32
C GLN A 24 -28.17 -4.12 -4.42
N PRO A 25 -27.77 -4.98 -3.48
CA PRO A 25 -26.47 -5.63 -3.54
C PRO A 25 -26.29 -6.41 -4.84
N TYR A 26 -25.06 -6.49 -5.33
CA TYR A 26 -24.75 -7.32 -6.48
C TYR A 26 -23.49 -8.17 -6.23
N PHE A 27 -23.44 -9.29 -6.93
CA PHE A 27 -22.26 -10.15 -7.00
C PHE A 27 -21.79 -10.21 -8.46
N SER A 28 -20.51 -10.04 -8.69
CA SER A 28 -19.91 -10.14 -10.03
C SER A 28 -18.68 -11.03 -10.05
N VAL A 29 -18.46 -11.68 -11.19
CA VAL A 29 -17.23 -12.40 -11.50
C VAL A 29 -16.57 -11.69 -12.66
N VAL A 30 -15.28 -11.41 -12.53
CA VAL A 30 -14.49 -10.64 -13.48
C VAL A 30 -13.29 -11.47 -13.95
N ALA A 31 -13.10 -11.56 -15.27
CA ALA A 31 -11.90 -12.09 -15.88
C ALA A 31 -11.18 -10.98 -16.64
N LYS A 32 -9.89 -10.76 -16.38
CA LYS A 32 -9.04 -9.75 -17.02
C LYS A 32 -8.03 -10.40 -17.94
N ASP A 33 -7.51 -9.62 -18.88
CA ASP A 33 -6.53 -10.06 -19.89
C ASP A 33 -6.98 -11.34 -20.60
N THR A 34 -8.23 -11.29 -21.10
CA THR A 34 -8.89 -12.37 -21.83
C THR A 34 -9.09 -11.98 -23.31
N SER A 35 -9.57 -12.91 -24.12
CA SER A 35 -9.93 -12.65 -25.52
C SER A 35 -11.44 -12.80 -25.74
N VAL A 36 -11.95 -12.19 -26.81
CA VAL A 36 -13.39 -12.24 -27.19
C VAL A 36 -13.86 -13.67 -27.40
N GLU A 37 -12.99 -14.51 -27.95
CA GLU A 37 -13.28 -15.92 -28.24
C GLU A 37 -13.57 -16.73 -26.97
N LYS A 38 -13.10 -16.25 -25.82
CA LYS A 38 -13.30 -16.88 -24.51
C LYS A 38 -14.61 -16.49 -23.80
N GLU A 39 -15.41 -15.59 -24.37
CA GLU A 39 -16.67 -15.12 -23.77
C GLU A 39 -17.61 -16.27 -23.42
N GLN A 40 -17.89 -17.16 -24.38
CA GLN A 40 -18.80 -18.26 -24.17
C GLN A 40 -18.27 -19.28 -23.16
N GLU A 41 -16.97 -19.54 -23.18
CA GLU A 41 -16.30 -20.43 -22.23
C GLU A 41 -16.35 -19.85 -20.81
N PHE A 42 -16.16 -18.54 -20.63
CA PHE A 42 -16.32 -17.84 -19.36
C PHE A 42 -17.72 -18.07 -18.76
N LEU A 43 -18.77 -17.86 -19.55
CA LEU A 43 -20.16 -18.03 -19.11
C LEU A 43 -20.46 -19.49 -18.76
N GLN A 44 -20.03 -20.41 -19.62
CA GLN A 44 -20.27 -21.84 -19.45
C GLN A 44 -19.56 -22.39 -18.20
N VAL A 45 -18.27 -22.14 -18.05
CA VAL A 45 -17.48 -22.61 -16.91
C VAL A 45 -18.02 -22.04 -15.59
N THR A 46 -18.39 -20.76 -15.59
CA THR A 46 -18.99 -20.12 -14.40
C THR A 46 -20.27 -20.83 -13.99
N GLU A 47 -21.17 -21.09 -14.94
CA GLU A 47 -22.46 -21.76 -14.65
C GLU A 47 -22.28 -23.21 -14.24
N GLU A 48 -21.41 -23.97 -14.91
CA GLU A 48 -21.12 -25.37 -14.61
C GLU A 48 -20.54 -25.57 -13.20
N VAL A 49 -19.57 -24.72 -12.82
CA VAL A 49 -18.96 -24.77 -11.47
C VAL A 49 -20.01 -24.47 -10.40
N LEU A 50 -20.84 -23.45 -10.59
CA LEU A 50 -21.89 -23.11 -9.63
C LEU A 50 -22.97 -24.21 -9.54
N LYS A 51 -23.37 -24.81 -10.65
CA LYS A 51 -24.29 -25.99 -10.66
C LYS A 51 -23.68 -27.18 -9.96
N LYS A 52 -22.38 -27.42 -10.17
CA LYS A 52 -21.65 -28.50 -9.51
C LYS A 52 -21.63 -28.29 -8.00
N LEU A 53 -21.32 -27.10 -7.51
CA LEU A 53 -21.34 -26.76 -6.09
C LEU A 53 -22.72 -27.00 -5.45
N VAL A 54 -23.81 -26.59 -6.13
CA VAL A 54 -25.17 -26.81 -5.63
C VAL A 54 -25.54 -28.30 -5.60
N LYS A 55 -24.99 -29.12 -6.52
CA LYS A 55 -25.29 -30.55 -6.61
C LYS A 55 -24.46 -31.40 -5.65
N ASP A 56 -23.14 -31.11 -5.59
CA ASP A 56 -22.17 -31.97 -4.90
C ASP A 56 -21.91 -31.48 -3.46
N GLY A 57 -22.37 -30.28 -3.10
CA GLY A 57 -22.11 -29.61 -1.82
C GLY A 57 -20.77 -28.87 -1.77
N PHE A 58 -20.60 -28.04 -0.76
CA PHE A 58 -19.33 -27.40 -0.41
C PHE A 58 -18.49 -28.35 0.46
N ASP A 59 -17.18 -28.09 0.44
CA ASP A 59 -16.29 -28.61 1.48
C ASP A 59 -16.59 -27.86 2.79
N GLU A 60 -17.06 -28.59 3.79
CA GLU A 60 -17.47 -28.08 5.11
C GLU A 60 -16.31 -27.36 5.81
N LYS A 61 -15.09 -27.88 5.68
CA LYS A 61 -13.89 -27.31 6.25
C LYS A 61 -13.56 -25.96 5.60
N ALA A 62 -13.75 -25.85 4.28
CA ALA A 62 -13.56 -24.59 3.56
C ALA A 62 -14.61 -23.54 3.95
N LEU A 63 -15.86 -23.92 4.18
CA LEU A 63 -16.89 -23.00 4.68
C LEU A 63 -16.56 -22.50 6.08
N LEU A 64 -16.20 -23.41 7.00
CA LEU A 64 -15.79 -23.04 8.36
C LEU A 64 -14.58 -22.12 8.36
N ALA A 65 -13.58 -22.37 7.50
CA ALA A 65 -12.43 -21.51 7.33
C ALA A 65 -12.82 -20.09 6.90
N GLY A 66 -13.73 -19.98 5.93
CA GLY A 66 -14.26 -18.70 5.49
C GLY A 66 -15.02 -17.95 6.59
N ILE A 67 -15.88 -18.64 7.34
CA ILE A 67 -16.64 -18.06 8.47
C ILE A 67 -15.67 -17.56 9.55
N ASN A 68 -14.70 -18.38 9.96
CA ASN A 68 -13.71 -18.02 10.97
C ASN A 68 -12.85 -16.81 10.55
N TYR A 69 -12.47 -16.73 9.27
CA TYR A 69 -11.74 -15.58 8.73
C TYR A 69 -12.51 -14.26 8.89
N PHE A 70 -13.80 -14.25 8.53
CA PHE A 70 -14.62 -13.03 8.67
C PHE A 70 -14.93 -12.72 10.13
N GLU A 71 -15.19 -13.72 10.96
CA GLU A 71 -15.37 -13.55 12.41
C GLU A 71 -14.11 -12.95 13.06
N PHE A 72 -12.93 -13.46 12.73
CA PHE A 72 -11.66 -12.92 13.23
C PHE A 72 -11.49 -11.45 12.84
N LYS A 73 -11.70 -11.12 11.57
CA LYS A 73 -11.64 -9.73 11.07
C LYS A 73 -12.61 -8.81 11.81
N HIS A 74 -13.83 -9.28 12.05
CA HIS A 74 -14.82 -8.51 12.78
C HIS A 74 -14.39 -8.25 14.24
N LYS A 75 -13.90 -9.28 14.94
CA LYS A 75 -13.41 -9.16 16.33
C LYS A 75 -12.18 -8.27 16.43
N GLU A 76 -11.24 -8.39 15.52
CA GLU A 76 -10.03 -7.55 15.48
C GLU A 76 -10.38 -6.08 15.24
N GLY A 77 -11.31 -5.82 14.31
CA GLY A 77 -11.73 -4.46 13.92
C GLY A 77 -10.56 -3.60 13.48
N ASN A 78 -9.61 -4.19 12.76
CA ASN A 78 -8.46 -3.49 12.19
C ASN A 78 -8.77 -3.12 10.74
N PHE A 79 -8.83 -1.83 10.45
CA PHE A 79 -9.12 -1.27 9.13
C PHE A 79 -7.87 -0.66 8.47
N GLY A 80 -6.68 -1.10 8.87
CA GLY A 80 -5.40 -0.62 8.33
C GLY A 80 -5.20 0.88 8.64
N ARG A 81 -5.00 1.68 7.59
CA ARG A 81 -4.76 3.14 7.73
C ARG A 81 -6.02 3.97 8.03
N PHE A 82 -7.19 3.39 7.98
CA PHE A 82 -8.44 4.12 8.22
C PHE A 82 -8.78 4.15 9.72
N PRO A 83 -9.17 5.30 10.28
CA PRO A 83 -9.61 5.38 11.67
C PRO A 83 -10.79 4.44 11.94
N LYS A 84 -10.72 3.65 13.01
CA LYS A 84 -11.75 2.66 13.37
C LYS A 84 -13.14 3.28 13.47
N GLY A 85 -13.25 4.45 14.11
CA GLY A 85 -14.54 5.15 14.24
C GLY A 85 -15.16 5.55 12.91
N LEU A 86 -14.36 6.01 11.94
CA LEU A 86 -14.82 6.31 10.60
C LEU A 86 -15.39 5.06 9.92
N MET A 87 -14.66 3.94 9.96
CA MET A 87 -15.10 2.71 9.31
C MET A 87 -16.36 2.12 9.96
N LEU A 88 -16.44 2.18 11.29
CA LEU A 88 -17.66 1.77 11.99
C LEU A 88 -18.83 2.68 11.61
N GLY A 89 -18.63 4.00 11.51
CA GLY A 89 -19.66 4.93 11.04
C GLY A 89 -20.13 4.61 9.62
N LEU A 90 -19.22 4.35 8.69
CA LEU A 90 -19.55 3.95 7.31
C LEU A 90 -20.30 2.60 7.27
N ASN A 91 -19.91 1.64 8.09
CA ASN A 91 -20.62 0.38 8.21
C ASN A 91 -22.04 0.57 8.74
N ALA A 92 -22.24 1.43 9.74
CA ALA A 92 -23.59 1.78 10.23
C ALA A 92 -24.47 2.33 9.12
N PHE A 93 -23.95 3.21 8.27
CA PHE A 93 -24.72 3.77 7.16
C PHE A 93 -25.14 2.74 6.10
N SER A 94 -24.47 1.61 5.99
CA SER A 94 -24.86 0.55 5.03
C SER A 94 -26.27 0.02 5.27
N THR A 95 -26.74 0.07 6.52
CA THR A 95 -28.08 -0.35 6.94
C THR A 95 -28.95 0.85 7.32
N TRP A 96 -28.42 1.79 8.08
CA TRP A 96 -29.16 2.95 8.63
C TRP A 96 -29.78 3.84 7.55
N LEU A 97 -29.16 4.02 6.40
CA LEU A 97 -29.71 4.79 5.27
C LEU A 97 -31.04 4.22 4.74
N TYR A 98 -31.35 2.97 5.06
CA TYR A 98 -32.53 2.26 4.57
C TYR A 98 -33.53 1.90 5.67
N ASP A 99 -33.07 1.77 6.92
CA ASP A 99 -33.89 1.43 8.07
C ASP A 99 -33.26 1.98 9.36
N ASP A 100 -33.96 2.92 10.00
CA ASP A 100 -33.52 3.54 11.26
C ASP A 100 -33.34 2.52 12.40
N ALA A 101 -34.10 1.42 12.41
CA ALA A 101 -33.98 0.37 13.41
C ALA A 101 -32.72 -0.47 13.24
N ALA A 102 -32.16 -0.53 12.04
CA ALA A 102 -31.01 -1.36 11.67
C ALA A 102 -29.63 -0.65 11.82
N ALA A 103 -29.59 0.54 12.42
CA ALA A 103 -28.38 1.37 12.50
C ALA A 103 -27.18 0.66 13.18
N LEU A 104 -27.44 -0.25 14.11
CA LEU A 104 -26.41 -0.94 14.89
C LEU A 104 -26.30 -2.44 14.61
N ASP A 105 -27.04 -3.00 13.66
CA ASP A 105 -27.11 -4.43 13.39
C ASP A 105 -25.74 -5.03 13.02
N LEU A 106 -24.89 -4.25 12.34
CA LEU A 106 -23.57 -4.70 11.90
C LEU A 106 -22.50 -4.68 13.01
N PHE A 107 -22.82 -4.23 14.22
CA PHE A 107 -21.86 -4.20 15.34
C PHE A 107 -21.89 -5.42 16.23
N SER A 108 -22.97 -6.21 16.20
CA SER A 108 -23.13 -7.43 16.99
C SER A 108 -23.47 -8.62 16.10
N LEU A 109 -22.44 -9.23 15.52
CA LEU A 109 -22.56 -10.35 14.56
C LEU A 109 -22.24 -11.71 15.17
N ASN A 110 -22.01 -11.83 16.49
CA ASN A 110 -21.62 -13.11 17.09
C ASN A 110 -22.69 -14.19 16.84
N ASP A 111 -23.96 -13.89 17.09
CA ASP A 111 -25.06 -14.82 16.87
C ASP A 111 -25.18 -15.22 15.39
N VAL A 112 -24.85 -14.30 14.47
CA VAL A 112 -24.85 -14.58 13.03
C VAL A 112 -23.72 -15.55 12.68
N TYR A 113 -22.50 -15.36 13.21
CA TYR A 113 -21.40 -16.30 12.97
C TYR A 113 -21.69 -17.68 13.56
N ASP A 114 -22.28 -17.74 14.76
CA ASP A 114 -22.68 -19.01 15.38
C ASP A 114 -23.74 -19.73 14.56
N ALA A 115 -24.75 -19.02 14.06
CA ALA A 115 -25.76 -19.57 13.16
C ALA A 115 -25.15 -20.08 11.84
N LEU A 116 -24.25 -19.28 11.20
CA LEU A 116 -23.57 -19.69 9.96
C LEU A 116 -22.73 -20.96 10.15
N LYS A 117 -22.07 -21.12 11.31
CA LYS A 117 -21.32 -22.36 11.63
C LYS A 117 -22.24 -23.58 11.76
N GLN A 118 -23.43 -23.40 12.34
CA GLN A 118 -24.44 -24.46 12.40
C GLN A 118 -25.02 -24.80 11.02
N ASP A 119 -25.10 -23.81 10.14
CA ASP A 119 -25.67 -23.96 8.80
C ASP A 119 -24.73 -24.61 7.79
N VAL A 120 -23.46 -24.87 8.16
CA VAL A 120 -22.47 -25.50 7.27
C VAL A 120 -22.97 -26.87 6.76
N GLU A 121 -23.60 -27.68 7.63
CA GLU A 121 -24.08 -29.03 7.30
C GLU A 121 -25.53 -29.05 6.78
N THR A 122 -26.22 -27.92 6.70
CA THR A 122 -27.68 -27.89 6.39
C THR A 122 -28.00 -27.71 4.90
N GLY A 123 -27.00 -27.45 4.06
CA GLY A 123 -27.21 -27.10 2.65
C GLY A 123 -27.67 -25.65 2.44
N TYR A 124 -27.53 -24.80 3.46
CA TYR A 124 -27.91 -23.37 3.41
C TYR A 124 -27.14 -22.61 2.33
N PHE A 125 -25.83 -22.81 2.23
CA PHE A 125 -24.98 -22.10 1.27
C PHE A 125 -25.27 -22.49 -0.18
N GLU A 126 -25.58 -23.77 -0.43
CA GLU A 126 -26.04 -24.27 -1.72
C GLU A 126 -27.39 -23.64 -2.12
N ALA A 127 -28.30 -23.52 -1.14
CA ALA A 127 -29.61 -22.89 -1.36
C ALA A 127 -29.43 -21.39 -1.73
N LEU A 128 -28.51 -20.65 -1.11
CA LEU A 128 -28.20 -19.27 -1.46
C LEU A 128 -27.71 -19.14 -2.90
N ILE A 129 -26.75 -19.96 -3.34
CA ILE A 129 -26.26 -19.95 -4.73
C ILE A 129 -27.38 -20.28 -5.69
N LYS A 130 -28.16 -21.29 -5.39
CA LYS A 130 -29.29 -21.70 -6.24
C LYS A 130 -30.31 -20.57 -6.41
N GLN A 131 -30.71 -19.94 -5.30
CA GLN A 131 -31.76 -18.93 -5.29
C GLN A 131 -31.28 -17.61 -5.87
N TYR A 132 -30.15 -17.09 -5.39
CA TYR A 132 -29.73 -15.71 -5.68
C TYR A 132 -28.81 -15.58 -6.91
N ILE A 133 -28.16 -16.66 -7.35
CA ILE A 133 -27.28 -16.62 -8.51
C ILE A 133 -27.83 -17.41 -9.68
N LEU A 134 -28.07 -18.74 -9.52
CA LEU A 134 -28.46 -19.58 -10.65
C LEU A 134 -29.89 -19.32 -11.15
N GLN A 135 -30.85 -19.13 -10.23
CA GLN A 135 -32.27 -18.87 -10.55
C GLN A 135 -32.56 -17.38 -10.75
N ASN A 136 -31.60 -16.50 -10.44
CA ASN A 136 -31.78 -15.07 -10.63
C ASN A 136 -31.77 -14.72 -12.12
N THR A 137 -32.86 -14.10 -12.58
CA THR A 137 -33.01 -13.62 -13.95
C THR A 137 -32.49 -12.20 -14.13
N HIS A 138 -32.28 -11.44 -13.04
CA HIS A 138 -31.73 -10.10 -13.05
C HIS A 138 -30.20 -10.16 -13.10
N LYS A 139 -29.66 -10.51 -14.23
CA LYS A 139 -28.22 -10.62 -14.48
C LYS A 139 -27.86 -10.00 -15.83
N SER A 140 -26.66 -9.48 -15.92
CA SER A 140 -26.08 -8.95 -17.15
C SER A 140 -24.62 -9.40 -17.26
N TYR A 141 -24.11 -9.39 -18.46
CA TYR A 141 -22.66 -9.48 -18.67
C TYR A 141 -22.18 -8.33 -19.53
N CYS A 142 -20.93 -7.96 -19.32
CA CYS A 142 -20.28 -6.86 -20.02
C CYS A 142 -18.93 -7.33 -20.54
N LEU A 143 -18.72 -7.19 -21.84
CA LEU A 143 -17.41 -7.40 -22.47
C LEU A 143 -16.80 -6.04 -22.77
N LEU A 144 -15.70 -5.73 -22.06
CA LEU A 144 -14.98 -4.46 -22.24
C LEU A 144 -13.87 -4.65 -23.27
N MET A 145 -14.06 -4.06 -24.46
CA MET A 145 -13.13 -4.17 -25.57
C MET A 145 -12.16 -2.98 -25.59
N PRO A 146 -10.82 -3.21 -25.57
CA PRO A 146 -9.87 -2.14 -25.76
C PRO A 146 -9.93 -1.62 -27.20
N LYS A 147 -9.88 -0.28 -27.36
CA LYS A 147 -9.78 0.37 -28.65
C LYS A 147 -8.59 1.32 -28.68
N LYS A 148 -7.55 0.97 -29.43
CA LYS A 148 -6.39 1.84 -29.61
C LYS A 148 -6.81 3.16 -30.25
N GLY A 149 -6.35 4.28 -29.67
CA GLY A 149 -6.66 5.63 -30.17
C GLY A 149 -8.02 6.19 -29.72
N LEU A 150 -8.80 5.47 -28.89
CA LEU A 150 -10.10 5.95 -28.40
C LEU A 150 -10.01 7.28 -27.66
N ASN A 151 -8.98 7.50 -26.85
CA ASN A 151 -8.77 8.76 -26.14
C ASN A 151 -8.58 9.93 -27.12
N ASN A 152 -7.83 9.74 -28.21
CA ASN A 152 -7.65 10.77 -29.23
C ASN A 152 -8.96 11.07 -29.94
N GLU A 153 -9.77 10.06 -30.26
CA GLU A 153 -11.11 10.27 -30.87
C GLU A 153 -12.02 11.06 -29.92
N ILE A 154 -12.00 10.75 -28.62
CA ILE A 154 -12.77 11.48 -27.59
C ILE A 154 -12.29 12.94 -27.50
N ALA A 155 -10.97 13.18 -27.47
CA ALA A 155 -10.41 14.52 -27.42
C ALA A 155 -10.76 15.37 -28.65
N GLU A 156 -10.62 14.80 -29.85
CA GLU A 156 -11.01 15.51 -31.10
C GLU A 156 -12.52 15.79 -31.18
N ARG A 157 -13.36 14.85 -30.74
CA ARG A 157 -14.80 15.06 -30.65
C ARG A 157 -15.16 16.19 -29.68
N GLU A 158 -14.52 16.22 -28.51
CA GLU A 158 -14.73 17.27 -27.51
C GLU A 158 -14.25 18.64 -28.03
N LYS A 159 -13.09 18.69 -28.68
CA LYS A 159 -12.54 19.89 -29.30
C LYS A 159 -13.50 20.43 -30.39
N ALA A 160 -14.02 19.55 -31.23
CA ALA A 160 -15.01 19.93 -32.26
C ALA A 160 -16.32 20.44 -31.63
N ARG A 161 -16.80 19.78 -30.55
CA ARG A 161 -17.98 20.22 -29.79
C ARG A 161 -17.79 21.60 -29.19
N LEU A 162 -16.65 21.85 -28.55
CA LEU A 162 -16.33 23.16 -27.97
C LEU A 162 -16.15 24.24 -29.03
N ALA A 163 -15.55 23.93 -30.18
CA ALA A 163 -15.42 24.85 -31.29
C ALA A 163 -16.81 25.26 -31.84
N ALA A 164 -17.68 24.30 -32.10
CA ALA A 164 -19.05 24.55 -32.52
C ALA A 164 -19.84 25.38 -31.49
N TYR A 165 -19.69 25.08 -30.19
CA TYR A 165 -20.30 25.85 -29.11
C TYR A 165 -19.80 27.29 -29.12
N LYS A 166 -18.48 27.50 -29.27
CA LYS A 166 -17.87 28.85 -29.35
C LYS A 166 -18.46 29.69 -30.50
N GLU A 167 -18.76 29.09 -31.63
CA GLU A 167 -19.38 29.79 -32.76
C GLU A 167 -20.81 30.26 -32.48
N THR A 168 -21.51 29.64 -31.51
CA THR A 168 -22.87 30.06 -31.10
C THR A 168 -22.88 31.21 -30.10
N LEU A 169 -21.73 31.54 -29.51
CA LEU A 169 -21.61 32.56 -28.47
C LEU A 169 -21.57 33.97 -29.10
N SER A 170 -22.34 34.87 -28.54
CA SER A 170 -22.24 36.30 -28.86
C SER A 170 -21.01 36.92 -28.17
N ALA A 171 -20.62 38.11 -28.56
CA ALA A 171 -19.57 38.88 -27.89
C ALA A 171 -19.91 39.15 -26.41
N ALA A 172 -21.17 39.30 -26.05
CA ALA A 172 -21.64 39.48 -24.69
C ALA A 172 -21.46 38.19 -23.86
N ASP A 173 -21.81 37.03 -24.44
CA ASP A 173 -21.61 35.73 -23.74
C ASP A 173 -20.14 35.47 -23.47
N ILE A 174 -19.25 35.79 -24.43
CA ILE A 174 -17.79 35.64 -24.24
C ILE A 174 -17.27 36.54 -23.13
N GLU A 175 -17.76 37.80 -23.08
CA GLU A 175 -17.34 38.72 -22.01
C GLU A 175 -17.88 38.30 -20.65
N GLU A 176 -19.10 37.77 -20.58
CA GLU A 176 -19.65 37.18 -19.36
C GLU A 176 -18.82 35.98 -18.87
N ILE A 177 -18.44 35.05 -19.76
CA ILE A 177 -17.55 33.92 -19.42
C ILE A 177 -16.21 34.43 -18.91
N ARG A 178 -15.64 35.47 -19.56
CA ARG A 178 -14.38 36.08 -19.12
C ARG A 178 -14.50 36.70 -17.73
N ALA A 179 -15.56 37.48 -17.47
CA ALA A 179 -15.84 38.10 -16.18
C ALA A 179 -16.00 37.05 -15.08
N ASN A 180 -16.76 35.99 -15.35
CA ASN A 180 -16.96 34.89 -14.42
C ASN A 180 -15.63 34.15 -14.10
N MET A 181 -14.76 33.97 -15.11
CA MET A 181 -13.44 33.37 -14.89
C MET A 181 -12.52 34.30 -14.07
N MET A 182 -12.56 35.61 -14.32
CA MET A 182 -11.81 36.58 -13.51
C MET A 182 -12.30 36.59 -12.06
N HIS A 183 -13.61 36.63 -11.85
CA HIS A 183 -14.21 36.55 -10.52
C HIS A 183 -13.83 35.24 -9.79
N LEU A 184 -13.87 34.10 -10.49
CA LEU A 184 -13.42 32.83 -9.92
C LEU A 184 -11.96 32.87 -9.48
N LYS A 185 -11.07 33.43 -10.33
CA LYS A 185 -9.63 33.59 -10.00
C LYS A 185 -9.43 34.51 -8.79
N GLU A 186 -10.17 35.60 -8.72
CA GLU A 186 -10.14 36.53 -7.57
C GLU A 186 -10.63 35.82 -6.30
N TYR A 187 -11.75 35.11 -6.36
CA TYR A 187 -12.30 34.33 -5.25
C TYR A 187 -11.29 33.26 -4.75
N GLN A 188 -10.64 32.55 -5.68
CA GLN A 188 -9.63 31.54 -5.32
C GLN A 188 -8.36 32.11 -4.69
N SER A 189 -8.07 33.40 -4.93
CA SER A 189 -6.90 34.08 -4.37
C SER A 189 -7.22 34.96 -3.16
N SER A 190 -8.49 35.20 -2.85
CA SER A 190 -8.90 35.94 -1.67
C SER A 190 -8.96 35.03 -0.44
N GLY A 191 -8.45 35.51 0.70
CA GLY A 191 -8.63 34.84 1.99
C GLY A 191 -10.05 35.05 2.54
N ASP A 192 -10.47 34.17 3.46
CA ASP A 192 -11.70 34.35 4.22
C ASP A 192 -11.63 35.55 5.14
N ALA A 193 -12.79 36.15 5.47
CA ALA A 193 -12.84 37.27 6.38
C ALA A 193 -12.41 36.86 7.79
N GLU A 194 -11.59 37.69 8.46
CA GLU A 194 -11.10 37.41 9.82
C GLU A 194 -12.24 37.13 10.83
N GLU A 195 -13.40 37.81 10.67
CA GLU A 195 -14.55 37.62 11.54
C GLU A 195 -15.15 36.21 11.39
N ASP A 196 -15.09 35.61 10.19
CA ASP A 196 -15.60 34.28 9.95
C ASP A 196 -14.59 33.23 10.43
N LEU A 197 -13.30 33.46 10.23
CA LEU A 197 -12.23 32.62 10.77
C LEU A 197 -12.26 32.53 12.30
N LYS A 198 -12.59 33.66 13.01
CA LYS A 198 -12.72 33.69 14.48
C LYS A 198 -13.89 32.89 15.02
N LYS A 199 -14.90 32.57 14.21
CA LYS A 199 -16.03 31.70 14.61
C LYS A 199 -15.66 30.23 14.71
N ILE A 200 -14.59 29.78 14.03
CA ILE A 200 -14.11 28.41 14.05
C ILE A 200 -13.36 28.18 15.37
N PRO A 201 -13.82 27.21 16.22
CA PRO A 201 -13.12 26.89 17.46
C PRO A 201 -11.74 26.31 17.15
N MET A 202 -10.74 26.72 17.90
CA MET A 202 -9.35 26.27 17.76
C MET A 202 -8.87 25.68 19.08
N LEU A 203 -8.05 24.62 18.99
CA LEU A 203 -7.25 24.14 20.11
C LEU A 203 -6.10 25.11 20.37
N ALA A 204 -5.67 25.22 21.62
CA ALA A 204 -4.45 25.91 22.01
C ALA A 204 -3.29 24.92 22.19
N ILE A 205 -2.04 25.37 22.10
CA ILE A 205 -0.86 24.50 22.36
C ILE A 205 -0.93 23.85 23.76
N ASN A 206 -1.54 24.52 24.72
CA ASN A 206 -1.70 23.97 26.08
C ASN A 206 -2.72 22.83 26.18
N ASP A 207 -3.57 22.65 25.18
CA ASP A 207 -4.51 21.52 25.09
C ASP A 207 -3.84 20.25 24.51
N ILE A 208 -2.61 20.38 24.01
CA ILE A 208 -1.86 19.30 23.36
C ILE A 208 -0.97 18.62 24.41
N GLU A 209 -0.95 17.28 24.41
CA GLU A 209 0.01 16.49 25.20
C GLU A 209 1.45 16.86 24.82
N LYS A 210 2.25 17.20 25.83
CA LYS A 210 3.64 17.64 25.64
C LYS A 210 4.63 16.47 25.51
N HIS A 211 4.27 15.31 26.06
CA HIS A 211 5.13 14.15 26.05
C HIS A 211 4.91 13.31 24.79
N ALA A 212 6.01 12.89 24.20
CA ALA A 212 5.98 11.93 23.10
C ALA A 212 5.51 10.56 23.59
N LYS A 213 4.92 9.79 22.68
CA LYS A 213 4.60 8.39 22.93
C LYS A 213 5.87 7.62 23.26
N LYS A 214 5.81 6.77 24.30
CA LYS A 214 6.93 5.90 24.69
C LYS A 214 7.02 4.66 23.81
N ILE A 215 8.25 4.22 23.62
CA ILE A 215 8.55 2.97 22.92
C ILE A 215 8.35 1.82 23.90
N ASN A 216 7.58 0.82 23.50
CA ASN A 216 7.29 -0.35 24.33
C ASN A 216 8.10 -1.56 23.85
N ASN A 217 9.40 -1.57 24.13
CA ASN A 217 10.31 -2.68 23.79
C ASN A 217 10.85 -3.36 25.03
N ARG A 218 10.54 -4.65 25.20
CA ARG A 218 11.24 -5.56 26.11
C ARG A 218 12.04 -6.55 25.26
N ILE A 219 13.37 -6.50 25.39
CA ILE A 219 14.27 -7.35 24.61
C ILE A 219 14.61 -8.58 25.44
N LEU A 220 14.45 -9.75 24.86
CA LEU A 220 14.85 -11.04 25.46
C LEU A 220 15.45 -11.94 24.40
N GLU A 221 16.02 -13.04 24.84
CA GLU A 221 16.60 -14.07 23.98
C GLU A 221 15.97 -15.42 24.31
N ILE A 222 15.49 -16.12 23.28
CA ILE A 222 14.96 -17.49 23.36
C ILE A 222 15.77 -18.33 22.37
N GLU A 223 16.48 -19.35 22.85
CA GLU A 223 17.29 -20.27 22.01
C GLU A 223 18.20 -19.55 21.02
N HIS A 224 18.91 -18.53 21.51
CA HIS A 224 19.80 -17.67 20.70
C HIS A 224 19.12 -16.84 19.63
N VAL A 225 17.78 -16.72 19.66
CA VAL A 225 17.00 -15.82 18.81
C VAL A 225 16.58 -14.62 19.62
N LYS A 226 16.84 -13.41 19.09
CA LYS A 226 16.41 -12.17 19.71
C LYS A 226 14.91 -11.97 19.51
N VAL A 227 14.20 -11.67 20.61
CA VAL A 227 12.77 -11.40 20.64
C VAL A 227 12.52 -10.00 21.18
N LEU A 228 11.82 -9.17 20.40
CA LEU A 228 11.23 -7.92 20.86
C LEU A 228 9.80 -8.22 21.29
N SER A 229 9.52 -8.01 22.56
CA SER A 229 8.20 -8.20 23.16
C SER A 229 7.56 -6.87 23.50
N HIS A 230 6.30 -6.71 23.12
CA HIS A 230 5.49 -5.52 23.38
C HIS A 230 4.30 -5.93 24.23
N ASP A 231 4.33 -5.54 25.51
CA ASP A 231 3.25 -5.78 26.47
C ASP A 231 2.12 -4.76 26.21
N ILE A 232 1.23 -5.10 25.31
CA ILE A 232 0.13 -4.27 24.84
C ILE A 232 -1.15 -5.09 24.97
N PHE A 233 -2.24 -4.46 25.45
CA PHE A 233 -3.55 -5.11 25.50
C PHE A 233 -4.06 -5.40 24.09
N THR A 234 -4.18 -6.68 23.74
CA THR A 234 -4.56 -7.17 22.41
C THR A 234 -5.91 -7.90 22.38
N ASN A 235 -6.57 -8.00 23.53
CA ASN A 235 -7.85 -8.71 23.68
C ASN A 235 -7.76 -10.20 23.25
N GLY A 236 -6.67 -10.87 23.62
CA GLY A 236 -6.47 -12.31 23.33
C GLY A 236 -5.99 -12.60 21.90
N ILE A 237 -5.51 -11.60 21.18
CA ILE A 237 -4.89 -11.76 19.86
C ILE A 237 -3.37 -11.60 20.00
N THR A 238 -2.62 -12.57 19.51
CA THR A 238 -1.17 -12.46 19.33
C THR A 238 -0.82 -12.02 17.93
N TYR A 239 0.03 -11.00 17.80
CA TYR A 239 0.66 -10.58 16.56
C TYR A 239 2.14 -10.95 16.60
N LEU A 240 2.56 -11.73 15.63
CA LEU A 240 3.93 -12.25 15.50
C LEU A 240 4.51 -11.84 14.17
N SER A 241 5.77 -11.40 14.14
CA SER A 241 6.54 -11.34 12.92
C SER A 241 7.95 -11.92 13.09
N LEU A 242 8.34 -12.73 12.13
CA LEU A 242 9.68 -13.30 11.98
C LEU A 242 10.39 -12.47 10.92
N ASN A 243 11.41 -11.70 11.32
CA ASN A 243 12.10 -10.76 10.46
C ASN A 243 13.51 -11.31 10.18
N PHE A 244 13.73 -11.83 8.97
CA PHE A 244 15.02 -12.34 8.52
C PHE A 244 15.81 -11.24 7.82
N CYS A 245 16.95 -10.87 8.36
CA CYS A 245 17.82 -9.84 7.80
C CYS A 245 18.39 -10.28 6.45
N MET A 246 18.33 -9.37 5.46
CA MET A 246 18.80 -9.58 4.09
C MET A 246 20.05 -8.76 3.75
N ASP A 247 20.63 -8.01 4.72
CA ASP A 247 21.72 -7.07 4.47
C ASP A 247 22.99 -7.74 3.92
N ASP A 248 23.14 -9.05 4.15
CA ASP A 248 24.24 -9.89 3.68
C ASP A 248 23.88 -10.75 2.45
N ILE A 249 22.76 -10.46 1.79
CA ILE A 249 22.35 -11.09 0.52
C ILE A 249 22.56 -10.09 -0.63
N ASP A 250 23.11 -10.55 -1.74
CA ASP A 250 23.31 -9.71 -2.92
C ASP A 250 21.98 -9.12 -3.40
N TYR A 251 21.95 -7.81 -3.66
CA TYR A 251 20.73 -7.11 -4.10
C TYR A 251 20.14 -7.66 -5.42
N ASP A 252 20.92 -8.35 -6.24
CA ASP A 252 20.43 -9.04 -7.45
C ASP A 252 19.40 -10.14 -7.11
N LYS A 253 19.39 -10.64 -5.86
CA LYS A 253 18.43 -11.63 -5.36
C LYS A 253 17.14 -11.00 -4.80
N PHE A 254 17.08 -9.68 -4.62
CA PHE A 254 15.90 -9.02 -4.01
C PHE A 254 14.61 -9.22 -4.82
N PRO A 255 14.62 -9.17 -6.18
CA PRO A 255 13.43 -9.52 -6.96
C PRO A 255 12.98 -10.98 -6.77
N VAL A 256 13.92 -11.91 -6.55
CA VAL A 256 13.62 -13.32 -6.26
C VAL A 256 12.98 -13.44 -4.87
N ILE A 257 13.48 -12.70 -3.88
CA ILE A 257 12.90 -12.65 -2.53
C ILE A 257 11.48 -12.06 -2.56
N ALA A 258 11.28 -10.98 -3.32
CA ALA A 258 9.96 -10.41 -3.52
C ALA A 258 8.99 -11.42 -4.16
N LEU A 259 9.45 -12.17 -5.16
CA LEU A 259 8.65 -13.23 -5.80
C LEU A 259 8.33 -14.38 -4.82
N LEU A 260 9.24 -14.75 -3.92
CA LEU A 260 8.95 -15.73 -2.85
C LEU A 260 7.78 -15.29 -1.97
N THR A 261 7.62 -13.99 -1.68
CA THR A 261 6.49 -13.48 -0.88
C THR A 261 5.14 -13.74 -1.55
N GLU A 262 5.09 -13.80 -2.86
CA GLU A 262 3.88 -14.13 -3.64
C GLU A 262 3.69 -15.64 -3.78
N ILE A 263 4.78 -16.37 -4.05
CA ILE A 263 4.75 -17.83 -4.24
C ILE A 263 4.19 -18.55 -3.01
N PHE A 264 4.63 -18.19 -1.80
CA PHE A 264 4.21 -18.84 -0.55
C PHE A 264 2.69 -18.79 -0.28
N LYS A 265 1.98 -17.90 -0.93
CA LYS A 265 0.52 -17.78 -0.80
C LYS A 265 -0.25 -18.81 -1.64
N TYR A 266 0.40 -19.38 -2.67
CA TYR A 266 -0.32 -20.07 -3.75
C TYR A 266 0.32 -21.37 -4.23
N VAL A 267 1.37 -21.89 -3.58
CA VAL A 267 1.96 -23.19 -3.94
C VAL A 267 1.55 -24.29 -2.96
N ASP A 268 1.56 -25.52 -3.44
CA ASP A 268 1.43 -26.68 -2.58
C ASP A 268 2.64 -26.83 -1.66
N THR A 269 2.42 -27.43 -0.51
CA THR A 269 3.47 -27.88 0.40
C THR A 269 3.59 -29.43 0.34
N GLU A 270 4.39 -30.01 1.20
CA GLU A 270 4.52 -31.47 1.27
C GLU A 270 3.19 -32.13 1.71
N HIS A 271 2.49 -31.52 2.70
CA HIS A 271 1.34 -32.10 3.34
C HIS A 271 -0.01 -31.53 2.88
N PHE A 272 -0.02 -30.36 2.25
CA PHE A 272 -1.23 -29.68 1.83
C PHE A 272 -1.14 -29.20 0.37
N SER A 273 -2.24 -29.31 -0.36
CA SER A 273 -2.44 -28.46 -1.53
C SER A 273 -2.58 -26.99 -1.07
N TYR A 274 -2.31 -26.03 -1.95
CA TYR A 274 -2.42 -24.60 -1.60
C TYR A 274 -3.83 -24.22 -1.12
N SER A 275 -4.87 -24.90 -1.64
CA SER A 275 -6.25 -24.66 -1.21
C SER A 275 -6.51 -25.19 0.21
N GLU A 276 -6.02 -26.39 0.53
CA GLU A 276 -6.10 -26.96 1.88
C GLU A 276 -5.29 -26.11 2.86
N LEU A 277 -4.09 -25.69 2.48
CA LEU A 277 -3.25 -24.83 3.29
C LEU A 277 -3.95 -23.50 3.60
N SER A 278 -4.57 -22.86 2.62
CA SER A 278 -5.38 -21.65 2.80
C SER A 278 -6.53 -21.87 3.79
N ASN A 279 -7.20 -23.01 3.73
CA ASN A 279 -8.24 -23.37 4.70
C ASN A 279 -7.67 -23.55 6.11
N GLU A 280 -6.52 -24.24 6.26
CA GLU A 280 -5.83 -24.37 7.56
C GLU A 280 -5.46 -23.01 8.15
N ILE A 281 -4.86 -22.13 7.35
CA ILE A 281 -4.51 -20.76 7.77
C ILE A 281 -5.77 -20.03 8.28
N ASN A 282 -6.87 -20.05 7.54
CA ASN A 282 -8.10 -19.35 7.91
C ASN A 282 -8.84 -19.99 9.10
N LEU A 283 -8.67 -21.29 9.32
CA LEU A 283 -9.25 -21.98 10.49
C LEU A 283 -8.59 -21.58 11.80
N TYR A 284 -7.27 -21.43 11.80
CA TYR A 284 -6.48 -21.28 13.03
C TYR A 284 -5.85 -19.90 13.20
N THR A 285 -5.87 -19.05 12.17
CA THR A 285 -5.24 -17.73 12.22
C THR A 285 -6.13 -16.64 11.63
N GLY A 286 -5.80 -15.40 11.90
CA GLY A 286 -6.34 -14.23 11.19
C GLY A 286 -5.59 -13.92 9.90
N GLY A 287 -4.62 -14.78 9.51
CA GLY A 287 -3.81 -14.70 8.31
C GLY A 287 -2.31 -14.83 8.59
N ILE A 288 -1.61 -15.40 7.62
CA ILE A 288 -0.14 -15.44 7.53
C ILE A 288 0.23 -14.66 6.27
N GLY A 289 1.16 -13.72 6.40
CA GLY A 289 1.59 -12.84 5.32
C GLY A 289 3.11 -12.84 5.16
N PHE A 290 3.56 -12.56 3.93
CA PHE A 290 4.96 -12.46 3.56
C PHE A 290 5.20 -11.11 2.91
N SER A 291 6.30 -10.46 3.25
CA SER A 291 6.68 -9.16 2.67
C SER A 291 8.18 -8.93 2.79
N THR A 292 8.67 -7.94 2.06
CA THR A 292 10.00 -7.37 2.26
C THR A 292 9.88 -5.99 2.90
N THR A 293 10.86 -5.62 3.72
CA THR A 293 10.90 -4.27 4.30
C THR A 293 12.30 -3.70 4.21
N VAL A 294 12.38 -2.37 4.07
CA VAL A 294 13.62 -1.62 4.23
C VAL A 294 13.39 -0.47 5.19
N THR A 295 14.20 -0.43 6.26
CA THR A 295 14.11 0.57 7.33
C THR A 295 15.41 1.35 7.38
N ASN A 296 15.33 2.70 7.34
CA ASN A 296 16.51 3.54 7.54
C ASN A 296 16.98 3.50 8.99
N LYS A 297 18.28 3.62 9.21
CA LYS A 297 18.85 3.84 10.54
C LYS A 297 18.89 5.34 10.85
N LYS A 298 19.12 5.67 12.12
CA LYS A 298 19.28 7.05 12.58
C LYS A 298 20.48 7.73 11.89
N GLU A 299 21.56 6.98 11.69
CA GLU A 299 22.75 7.44 10.98
C GLU A 299 22.47 7.57 9.49
N TYR A 300 22.89 8.66 8.91
CA TYR A 300 22.74 8.92 7.48
C TYR A 300 23.35 7.80 6.62
N GLY A 301 22.63 7.36 5.62
CA GLY A 301 23.02 6.30 4.70
C GLY A 301 22.89 4.87 5.27
N GLY A 302 22.65 4.74 6.60
CA GLY A 302 22.38 3.45 7.23
C GLY A 302 20.96 2.96 6.93
N TYR A 303 20.81 1.68 6.67
CA TYR A 303 19.53 1.00 6.53
C TYR A 303 19.64 -0.46 6.96
N VAL A 304 18.53 -1.14 7.07
CA VAL A 304 18.43 -2.58 7.28
C VAL A 304 17.26 -3.11 6.45
N THR A 305 17.45 -4.29 5.86
CA THR A 305 16.46 -4.96 5.02
C THR A 305 16.02 -6.28 5.64
N HIS A 306 14.74 -6.62 5.52
CA HIS A 306 14.21 -7.88 6.04
C HIS A 306 13.24 -8.54 5.06
N PHE A 307 13.32 -9.85 4.99
CA PHE A 307 12.20 -10.70 4.61
C PHE A 307 11.36 -10.97 5.87
N VAL A 308 10.07 -10.69 5.81
CA VAL A 308 9.17 -10.72 6.97
C VAL A 308 8.07 -11.75 6.77
N VAL A 309 7.94 -12.65 7.73
CA VAL A 309 6.77 -13.53 7.87
C VAL A 309 5.93 -13.00 9.02
N SER A 310 4.72 -12.56 8.74
CA SER A 310 3.79 -12.02 9.73
C SER A 310 2.61 -12.96 9.95
N ALA A 311 2.18 -13.10 11.18
CA ALA A 311 0.99 -13.87 11.51
C ALA A 311 0.21 -13.20 12.64
N LYS A 312 -1.10 -13.38 12.64
CA LYS A 312 -1.97 -12.97 13.72
C LYS A 312 -2.94 -14.10 14.05
N MET A 313 -3.15 -14.37 15.33
CA MET A 313 -3.95 -15.50 15.78
C MET A 313 -4.51 -15.23 17.16
N LEU A 314 -5.48 -16.03 17.59
CA LEU A 314 -5.84 -16.10 18.99
C LEU A 314 -4.68 -16.74 19.78
N ASP A 315 -4.46 -16.32 21.03
CA ASP A 315 -3.34 -16.79 21.85
C ASP A 315 -3.25 -18.33 21.93
N ALA A 316 -4.40 -19.01 22.02
CA ALA A 316 -4.47 -20.48 22.06
C ALA A 316 -4.06 -21.18 20.75
N GLN A 317 -3.92 -20.43 19.66
CA GLN A 317 -3.59 -20.97 18.33
C GLN A 317 -2.13 -20.69 17.91
N LEU A 318 -1.31 -20.15 18.81
CA LEU A 318 0.08 -19.76 18.49
C LEU A 318 0.90 -20.96 17.98
N ASP A 319 0.84 -22.10 18.65
CA ASP A 319 1.58 -23.30 18.25
C ASP A 319 1.16 -23.77 16.86
N LYS A 320 -0.15 -23.76 16.58
CA LYS A 320 -0.67 -24.14 15.26
C LYS A 320 -0.26 -23.17 14.17
N ALA A 321 -0.25 -21.88 14.46
CA ALA A 321 0.23 -20.88 13.53
C ALA A 321 1.73 -21.06 13.21
N MET A 322 2.55 -21.36 14.22
CA MET A 322 3.98 -21.66 14.03
C MET A 322 4.19 -22.95 13.21
N GLU A 323 3.39 -24.00 13.42
CA GLU A 323 3.43 -25.21 12.58
C GLU A 323 3.11 -24.90 11.10
N LEU A 324 2.11 -24.05 10.85
CA LEU A 324 1.77 -23.63 9.49
C LEU A 324 2.86 -22.79 8.84
N ILE A 325 3.50 -21.89 9.59
CA ILE A 325 4.67 -21.14 9.13
C ILE A 325 5.83 -22.10 8.78
N GLU A 326 6.10 -23.08 9.64
CA GLU A 326 7.12 -24.12 9.39
C GLU A 326 6.80 -24.90 8.10
N GLU A 327 5.55 -25.35 7.93
CA GLU A 327 5.10 -26.05 6.73
C GLU A 327 5.37 -25.21 5.47
N ILE A 328 4.98 -23.94 5.48
CA ILE A 328 5.16 -23.06 4.32
C ILE A 328 6.65 -22.85 4.01
N LEU A 329 7.44 -22.48 5.01
CA LEU A 329 8.84 -22.09 4.77
C LEU A 329 9.75 -23.27 4.40
N PHE A 330 9.49 -24.46 4.91
CA PHE A 330 10.39 -25.60 4.76
C PHE A 330 9.91 -26.67 3.77
N THR A 331 8.63 -26.67 3.39
CA THR A 331 8.05 -27.75 2.56
C THR A 331 7.34 -27.27 1.30
N SER A 332 7.32 -25.97 1.01
CA SER A 332 6.72 -25.42 -0.22
C SER A 332 7.38 -25.97 -1.49
N LYS A 333 6.55 -26.36 -2.46
CA LYS A 333 6.99 -26.91 -3.75
C LYS A 333 7.37 -25.79 -4.72
N LEU A 334 8.58 -25.25 -4.58
CA LEU A 334 9.09 -24.12 -5.38
C LEU A 334 9.48 -24.50 -6.83
N SER A 335 9.24 -25.74 -7.25
CA SER A 335 9.55 -26.23 -8.59
C SER A 335 8.33 -26.67 -9.40
N ASP A 336 7.11 -26.30 -8.98
CA ASP A 336 5.92 -26.55 -9.79
C ASP A 336 5.85 -25.55 -10.96
N LYS A 337 6.26 -26.04 -12.14
CA LYS A 337 6.37 -25.23 -13.36
C LYS A 337 5.06 -24.56 -13.76
N LYS A 338 3.95 -25.34 -13.72
CA LYS A 338 2.63 -24.80 -14.08
C LYS A 338 2.23 -23.71 -13.13
N ARG A 339 2.38 -23.96 -11.83
CA ARG A 339 1.93 -23.06 -10.79
C ARG A 339 2.76 -21.78 -10.74
N LEU A 340 4.10 -21.89 -10.88
CA LEU A 340 4.96 -20.71 -10.98
C LEU A 340 4.60 -19.79 -12.15
N LYS A 341 4.29 -20.37 -13.31
CA LYS A 341 3.86 -19.61 -14.49
C LYS A 341 2.56 -18.82 -14.23
N GLU A 342 1.58 -19.47 -13.60
CA GLU A 342 0.31 -18.85 -13.23
C GLU A 342 0.51 -17.70 -12.24
N ILE A 343 1.30 -17.92 -11.18
CA ILE A 343 1.57 -16.91 -10.14
C ILE A 343 2.30 -15.69 -10.74
N ILE A 344 3.31 -15.90 -11.57
CA ILE A 344 4.07 -14.81 -12.20
C ILE A 344 3.14 -13.96 -13.09
N ALA A 345 2.33 -14.61 -13.93
CA ALA A 345 1.40 -13.90 -14.81
C ALA A 345 0.34 -13.11 -14.02
N GLU A 346 -0.23 -13.70 -12.96
CA GLU A 346 -1.20 -13.03 -12.08
C GLU A 346 -0.56 -11.86 -11.33
N THR A 347 0.64 -12.05 -10.73
CA THR A 347 1.36 -11.01 -10.01
C THR A 347 1.72 -9.85 -10.93
N ARG A 348 2.23 -10.14 -12.15
CA ARG A 348 2.51 -9.13 -13.16
C ARG A 348 1.27 -8.29 -13.50
N ALA A 349 0.13 -8.94 -13.73
CA ALA A 349 -1.12 -8.26 -14.09
C ALA A 349 -1.63 -7.37 -12.94
N ALA A 350 -1.67 -7.91 -11.71
CA ALA A 350 -2.09 -7.16 -10.53
C ALA A 350 -1.16 -5.97 -10.25
N MET A 351 0.15 -6.16 -10.36
CA MET A 351 1.14 -5.12 -10.12
C MET A 351 1.05 -3.99 -11.16
N LYS A 352 0.83 -4.32 -12.43
CA LYS A 352 0.58 -3.31 -13.47
C LYS A 352 -0.58 -2.39 -13.10
N ASP A 353 -1.70 -2.96 -12.69
CA ASP A 353 -2.87 -2.19 -12.29
C ASP A 353 -2.59 -1.31 -11.08
N ASP A 354 -1.89 -1.83 -10.06
CA ASP A 354 -1.56 -1.08 -8.86
C ASP A 354 -0.61 0.08 -9.15
N LEU A 355 0.46 -0.14 -9.91
CA LEU A 355 1.43 0.90 -10.29
C LEU A 355 0.78 2.04 -11.07
N LEU A 356 -0.19 1.74 -11.94
CA LEU A 356 -0.94 2.74 -12.71
C LEU A 356 -1.99 3.46 -11.85
N ALA A 357 -2.72 2.73 -11.01
CA ALA A 357 -3.73 3.31 -10.12
C ALA A 357 -3.11 4.26 -9.09
N ASN A 358 -1.92 3.91 -8.60
CA ASN A 358 -1.12 4.66 -7.63
C ASN A 358 0.07 5.39 -8.26
N GLY A 359 -0.07 5.87 -9.49
CA GLY A 359 1.02 6.48 -10.27
C GLY A 359 1.82 7.56 -9.54
N HIS A 360 1.20 8.29 -8.60
CA HIS A 360 1.90 9.30 -7.78
C HIS A 360 2.90 8.68 -6.79
N THR A 361 2.58 7.56 -6.16
CA THR A 361 3.51 6.83 -5.29
C THR A 361 4.57 6.11 -6.12
N THR A 362 4.19 5.56 -7.27
CA THR A 362 5.10 4.96 -8.24
C THR A 362 6.13 5.98 -8.74
N ALA A 363 5.70 7.18 -9.16
CA ALA A 363 6.61 8.23 -9.61
C ALA A 363 7.53 8.74 -8.48
N ALA A 364 7.01 8.92 -7.26
CA ALA A 364 7.79 9.33 -6.11
C ALA A 364 8.79 8.25 -5.65
N GLY A 365 8.37 6.98 -5.63
CA GLY A 365 9.25 5.83 -5.35
C GLY A 365 10.39 5.74 -6.35
N ARG A 366 10.06 5.83 -7.65
CA ARG A 366 11.03 5.83 -8.73
C ARG A 366 12.04 6.98 -8.63
N ALA A 367 11.56 8.22 -8.41
CA ALA A 367 12.44 9.37 -8.20
C ALA A 367 13.34 9.20 -6.95
N THR A 368 12.83 8.58 -5.88
CA THR A 368 13.61 8.27 -4.66
C THR A 368 14.69 7.22 -4.90
N ALA A 369 14.48 6.28 -5.82
CA ALA A 369 15.47 5.27 -6.18
C ALA A 369 16.70 5.87 -6.89
N TYR A 370 16.55 7.03 -7.54
CA TYR A 370 17.67 7.71 -8.19
C TYR A 370 18.62 8.45 -7.22
N ILE A 371 18.23 8.54 -5.95
CA ILE A 371 18.97 9.30 -4.94
C ILE A 371 19.30 8.49 -3.66
N SER A 372 18.76 7.28 -3.49
CA SER A 372 19.01 6.53 -2.25
C SER A 372 18.96 5.02 -2.44
N LYS A 373 19.80 4.30 -1.68
CA LYS A 373 19.82 2.83 -1.62
C LYS A 373 18.49 2.27 -1.16
N ILE A 374 17.81 2.93 -0.20
CA ILE A 374 16.48 2.55 0.27
C ILE A 374 15.46 2.58 -0.88
N GLY A 375 15.52 3.61 -1.71
CA GLY A 375 14.68 3.70 -2.91
C GLY A 375 14.96 2.57 -3.90
N VAL A 376 16.25 2.22 -4.13
CA VAL A 376 16.62 1.10 -5.01
C VAL A 376 16.08 -0.22 -4.47
N VAL A 377 16.21 -0.49 -3.16
CA VAL A 377 15.64 -1.70 -2.55
C VAL A 377 14.14 -1.80 -2.82
N LYS A 378 13.41 -0.71 -2.61
CA LYS A 378 11.96 -0.67 -2.89
C LYS A 378 11.64 -0.92 -4.36
N GLU A 379 12.39 -0.33 -5.28
CA GLU A 379 12.21 -0.58 -6.72
C GLU A 379 12.42 -2.06 -7.09
N LEU A 380 13.41 -2.71 -6.48
CA LEU A 380 13.71 -4.12 -6.72
C LEU A 380 12.70 -5.09 -6.07
N THR A 381 11.89 -4.63 -5.11
CA THR A 381 10.96 -5.50 -4.37
C THR A 381 9.49 -5.19 -4.61
N GLU A 382 9.14 -3.97 -4.97
CA GLU A 382 7.74 -3.52 -5.10
C GLU A 382 7.52 -2.45 -6.19
N GLY A 383 8.60 -1.96 -6.86
CA GLY A 383 8.54 -0.86 -7.82
C GLY A 383 8.55 -1.30 -9.28
N VAL A 384 8.85 -0.32 -10.17
CA VAL A 384 8.88 -0.53 -11.63
C VAL A 384 9.95 -1.55 -12.04
N ASP A 385 11.11 -1.57 -11.36
CA ASP A 385 12.18 -2.55 -11.69
C ASP A 385 11.73 -3.98 -11.36
N TYR A 386 10.98 -4.18 -10.27
CA TYR A 386 10.39 -5.49 -9.98
C TYR A 386 9.32 -5.88 -11.00
N TYR A 387 8.47 -4.94 -11.41
CA TYR A 387 7.50 -5.19 -12.49
C TYR A 387 8.20 -5.59 -13.79
N MET A 388 9.29 -4.94 -14.16
CA MET A 388 10.08 -5.29 -15.35
C MET A 388 10.71 -6.68 -15.24
N TYR A 389 11.19 -7.04 -14.03
CA TYR A 389 11.71 -8.39 -13.75
C TYR A 389 10.61 -9.46 -13.95
N LEU A 390 9.40 -9.22 -13.42
CA LEU A 390 8.25 -10.12 -13.61
C LEU A 390 7.84 -10.21 -15.08
N SER A 391 7.89 -9.10 -15.82
CA SER A 391 7.54 -9.07 -17.24
C SER A 391 8.51 -9.89 -18.07
N ASP A 392 9.81 -9.77 -17.81
CA ASP A 392 10.84 -10.55 -18.48
C ASP A 392 10.74 -12.05 -18.14
N LEU A 393 10.39 -12.38 -16.90
CA LEU A 393 10.13 -13.77 -16.49
C LEU A 393 8.90 -14.37 -17.18
N ASP A 394 7.79 -13.62 -17.27
CA ASP A 394 6.55 -14.11 -17.91
C ASP A 394 6.77 -14.30 -19.43
N ASP A 395 7.41 -13.34 -20.09
CA ASP A 395 7.64 -13.34 -21.53
C ASP A 395 8.63 -14.45 -21.96
N HIS A 396 9.61 -14.81 -21.10
CA HIS A 396 10.65 -15.82 -21.37
C HIS A 396 10.58 -17.02 -20.41
N PHE A 397 9.40 -17.34 -19.88
CA PHE A 397 9.25 -18.30 -18.79
C PHE A 397 9.82 -19.69 -19.12
N GLU A 398 9.56 -20.20 -20.32
CA GLU A 398 9.98 -21.55 -20.72
C GLU A 398 11.52 -21.71 -20.72
N GLU A 399 12.24 -20.63 -21.04
CA GLU A 399 13.70 -20.60 -21.10
C GLU A 399 14.33 -20.38 -19.72
N ARG A 400 13.64 -19.62 -18.84
CA ARG A 400 14.17 -19.19 -17.54
C ARG A 400 13.75 -20.07 -16.36
N TYR A 401 12.78 -20.96 -16.57
CA TYR A 401 12.17 -21.74 -15.48
C TYR A 401 13.19 -22.53 -14.64
N GLU A 402 14.12 -23.28 -15.27
CA GLU A 402 15.07 -24.11 -14.52
C GLU A 402 16.00 -23.26 -13.64
N GLY A 403 16.47 -22.14 -14.18
CA GLY A 403 17.27 -21.18 -13.42
C GLY A 403 16.47 -20.55 -12.29
N LEU A 404 15.22 -20.13 -12.54
CA LEU A 404 14.34 -19.57 -11.53
C LEU A 404 14.09 -20.55 -10.38
N ALA A 405 13.76 -21.80 -10.66
CA ALA A 405 13.49 -22.80 -9.62
C ALA A 405 14.72 -23.04 -8.73
N ALA A 406 15.92 -23.06 -9.31
CA ALA A 406 17.18 -23.14 -8.57
C ALA A 406 17.42 -21.88 -7.73
N ASP A 407 17.21 -20.69 -8.29
CA ASP A 407 17.37 -19.41 -7.61
C ASP A 407 16.43 -19.26 -6.42
N LEU A 408 15.17 -19.66 -6.54
CA LEU A 408 14.19 -19.65 -5.45
C LEU A 408 14.65 -20.53 -4.28
N GLN A 409 15.09 -21.75 -4.57
CA GLN A 409 15.56 -22.70 -3.56
C GLN A 409 16.85 -22.21 -2.86
N GLU A 410 17.82 -21.72 -3.64
CA GLU A 410 19.08 -21.20 -3.11
C GLU A 410 18.82 -19.96 -2.23
N THR A 411 18.04 -19.00 -2.74
CA THR A 411 17.72 -17.74 -2.03
C THR A 411 16.98 -18.01 -0.74
N LEU A 412 16.01 -18.93 -0.72
CA LEU A 412 15.33 -19.33 0.49
C LEU A 412 16.30 -19.93 1.52
N GLY A 413 17.23 -20.76 1.08
CA GLY A 413 18.28 -21.32 1.96
C GLY A 413 19.23 -20.26 2.52
N GLN A 414 19.44 -19.15 1.79
CA GLN A 414 20.21 -18.01 2.27
C GLN A 414 19.45 -17.16 3.29
N LEU A 415 18.13 -17.04 3.15
CA LEU A 415 17.26 -16.27 4.05
C LEU A 415 17.06 -16.94 5.39
N LEU A 416 16.76 -18.25 5.42
CA LEU A 416 16.31 -18.96 6.61
C LEU A 416 17.48 -19.35 7.53
N ARG A 417 18.10 -18.35 8.14
CA ARG A 417 19.21 -18.51 9.08
C ARG A 417 18.85 -18.04 10.47
N ARG A 418 19.43 -18.69 11.48
CA ARG A 418 19.17 -18.35 12.88
C ARG A 418 19.76 -17.00 13.28
N ASP A 419 20.95 -16.68 12.79
CA ASP A 419 21.67 -15.44 13.09
C ASP A 419 21.01 -14.19 12.48
N SER A 420 20.22 -14.36 11.39
CA SER A 420 19.49 -13.28 10.72
C SER A 420 18.11 -13.01 11.31
N LEU A 421 17.59 -13.90 12.18
CA LEU A 421 16.21 -13.84 12.68
C LEU A 421 16.07 -12.87 13.87
N LEU A 422 15.15 -11.92 13.71
CA LEU A 422 14.60 -11.09 14.78
C LEU A 422 13.10 -11.36 14.88
N VAL A 423 12.64 -11.76 16.06
CA VAL A 423 11.21 -12.00 16.31
C VAL A 423 10.58 -10.76 16.94
N ASN A 424 9.43 -10.35 16.43
CA ASN A 424 8.61 -9.27 16.99
C ASN A 424 7.29 -9.87 17.49
N PHE A 425 6.98 -9.67 18.76
CA PHE A 425 5.88 -10.31 19.47
C PHE A 425 5.03 -9.26 20.20
N THR A 426 3.80 -9.08 19.79
CA THR A 426 2.84 -8.16 20.43
C THR A 426 1.67 -8.95 20.97
N SER A 427 1.51 -8.97 22.29
CA SER A 427 0.44 -9.69 22.98
C SER A 427 0.29 -9.18 24.42
N ASP A 428 -0.85 -9.47 25.05
CA ASP A 428 -1.05 -9.37 26.49
C ASP A 428 -0.51 -10.60 27.25
N LYS A 429 0.08 -11.56 26.53
CA LYS A 429 0.80 -12.72 27.08
C LYS A 429 2.31 -12.53 27.01
N LYS A 430 3.02 -13.20 27.88
CA LYS A 430 4.48 -13.20 27.85
C LYS A 430 5.02 -14.22 26.86
N PRO A 431 5.97 -13.86 25.99
CA PRO A 431 6.54 -14.81 25.02
C PRO A 431 7.27 -15.99 25.70
N GLU A 432 7.83 -15.80 26.90
CA GLU A 432 8.46 -16.88 27.67
C GLU A 432 7.49 -18.01 28.03
N ASP A 433 6.21 -17.68 28.22
CA ASP A 433 5.17 -18.63 28.61
C ASP A 433 4.49 -19.29 27.41
N THR A 434 4.50 -18.66 26.24
CA THR A 434 3.68 -19.06 25.10
C THR A 434 4.49 -19.38 23.83
N LEU A 435 5.60 -18.69 23.58
CA LEU A 435 6.37 -18.80 22.33
C LEU A 435 7.59 -19.73 22.44
N THR A 436 8.10 -19.99 23.65
CA THR A 436 9.39 -20.67 23.84
C THR A 436 9.46 -22.03 23.14
N GLU A 437 8.45 -22.89 23.32
CA GLU A 437 8.46 -24.24 22.75
C GLU A 437 8.42 -24.21 21.22
N SER A 438 7.50 -23.43 20.66
CA SER A 438 7.34 -23.27 19.21
C SER A 438 8.58 -22.65 18.56
N LEU A 439 9.16 -21.59 19.19
CA LEU A 439 10.35 -20.94 18.64
C LEU A 439 11.59 -21.84 18.74
N THR A 440 11.71 -22.64 19.82
CA THR A 440 12.77 -23.64 19.94
C THR A 440 12.71 -24.64 18.80
N ARG A 441 11.53 -25.23 18.56
CA ARG A 441 11.31 -26.17 17.45
C ARG A 441 11.64 -25.53 16.10
N PHE A 442 11.14 -24.31 15.85
CA PHE A 442 11.38 -23.55 14.62
C PHE A 442 12.87 -23.26 14.43
N SER A 443 13.57 -22.75 15.47
CA SER A 443 14.98 -22.35 15.41
C SER A 443 15.91 -23.52 15.11
N CYS A 444 15.55 -24.75 15.52
CA CYS A 444 16.31 -25.95 15.21
C CYS A 444 16.31 -26.31 13.71
N LYS A 445 15.32 -25.85 12.94
CA LYS A 445 15.24 -26.07 11.49
C LYS A 445 16.02 -25.04 10.69
N LEU A 446 16.36 -23.89 11.30
CA LEU A 446 17.10 -22.82 10.64
C LEU A 446 18.56 -23.20 10.43
N SER A 447 19.12 -22.71 9.31
CA SER A 447 20.55 -22.84 9.03
C SER A 447 21.37 -22.13 10.12
N THR A 448 22.47 -22.76 10.53
CA THR A 448 23.49 -22.17 11.42
C THR A 448 24.67 -21.60 10.61
N ARG A 449 24.53 -21.52 9.31
CA ARG A 449 25.56 -20.91 8.43
C ARG A 449 25.70 -19.43 8.78
N LEU A 450 26.94 -18.96 8.86
CA LEU A 450 27.21 -17.55 9.12
C LEU A 450 26.87 -16.68 7.90
N ALA A 451 26.72 -15.38 8.17
CA ALA A 451 26.52 -14.34 7.18
C ALA A 451 27.48 -14.45 5.99
N PHE A 452 27.00 -14.04 4.81
CA PHE A 452 27.84 -14.01 3.61
C PHE A 452 28.80 -12.81 3.70
N GLU A 453 30.03 -13.01 3.24
CA GLU A 453 31.04 -11.94 3.11
C GLU A 453 31.06 -11.41 1.68
N ASN A 454 31.44 -10.13 1.49
CA ASN A 454 31.61 -9.47 0.19
C ASN A 454 30.32 -9.30 -0.62
N VAL A 455 29.26 -8.84 0.00
CA VAL A 455 28.00 -8.48 -0.65
C VAL A 455 28.21 -7.27 -1.56
N LYS A 456 27.62 -7.30 -2.77
CA LYS A 456 27.68 -6.19 -3.72
C LYS A 456 27.02 -4.94 -3.17
N GLU A 457 27.68 -3.79 -3.35
CA GLU A 457 27.10 -2.52 -2.99
C GLU A 457 25.92 -2.16 -3.91
N ILE A 458 24.81 -1.68 -3.33
CA ILE A 458 23.63 -1.25 -4.08
C ILE A 458 23.98 0.01 -4.87
N PRO A 459 23.90 0.01 -6.21
CA PRO A 459 24.19 1.17 -7.03
C PRO A 459 23.04 2.18 -7.00
N VAL A 460 23.35 3.45 -6.84
CA VAL A 460 22.39 4.56 -6.97
C VAL A 460 22.74 5.34 -8.21
N VAL A 461 21.83 5.39 -9.19
CA VAL A 461 22.07 6.07 -10.48
C VAL A 461 21.02 7.15 -10.69
N LYS A 462 21.47 8.41 -10.77
CA LYS A 462 20.60 9.56 -11.06
C LYS A 462 20.05 9.48 -12.48
N LYS A 463 18.73 9.60 -12.60
CA LYS A 463 18.00 9.58 -13.87
C LYS A 463 16.83 10.58 -13.84
N ASN A 464 16.35 10.91 -15.04
CA ASN A 464 15.10 11.62 -15.28
C ASN A 464 14.28 10.77 -16.25
N GLU A 465 13.19 10.18 -15.79
CA GLU A 465 12.41 9.25 -16.61
C GLU A 465 10.97 9.71 -16.81
N GLY A 466 10.48 9.56 -18.04
CA GLY A 466 9.08 9.72 -18.41
C GLY A 466 8.48 8.39 -18.84
N PHE A 467 7.39 7.95 -18.18
CA PHE A 467 6.68 6.71 -18.47
C PHE A 467 5.37 7.01 -19.19
N LYS A 468 5.26 6.55 -20.44
CA LYS A 468 4.07 6.69 -21.27
C LYS A 468 2.99 5.70 -20.86
N THR A 469 1.77 6.17 -20.71
CA THR A 469 0.60 5.36 -20.41
C THR A 469 -0.61 5.81 -21.24
N ALA A 470 -1.69 5.04 -21.19
CA ALA A 470 -2.98 5.42 -21.78
C ALA A 470 -3.79 6.39 -20.89
N SER A 471 -3.26 6.83 -19.76
CA SER A 471 -3.91 7.80 -18.88
C SER A 471 -4.03 9.16 -19.57
N GLN A 472 -5.08 9.93 -19.24
CA GLN A 472 -5.22 11.32 -19.66
C GLN A 472 -4.66 12.32 -18.64
N VAL A 473 -4.15 11.83 -17.53
CA VAL A 473 -3.59 12.63 -16.44
C VAL A 473 -2.15 12.23 -16.17
N GLN A 474 -1.43 13.12 -15.50
CA GLN A 474 -0.05 12.94 -15.13
C GLN A 474 0.09 12.64 -13.63
N TYR A 475 1.18 11.99 -13.29
CA TYR A 475 1.72 11.85 -11.94
C TYR A 475 3.15 12.36 -12.00
N VAL A 476 3.39 13.51 -11.39
CA VAL A 476 4.64 14.28 -11.57
C VAL A 476 5.40 14.29 -10.25
N ALA A 477 6.63 13.76 -10.23
CA ALA A 477 7.42 13.67 -9.01
C ALA A 477 8.83 14.24 -9.21
N THR A 478 9.35 14.88 -8.14
CA THR A 478 10.77 15.22 -7.99
C THR A 478 11.25 14.78 -6.63
N ALA A 479 12.52 14.43 -6.52
CA ALA A 479 13.11 14.00 -5.26
C ALA A 479 14.56 14.49 -5.10
N GLY A 480 15.00 14.58 -3.85
CA GLY A 480 16.38 14.87 -3.48
C GLY A 480 16.67 14.44 -2.05
N ASN A 481 17.92 14.57 -1.63
CA ASN A 481 18.32 14.19 -0.27
C ASN A 481 18.98 15.38 0.42
N PHE A 482 18.37 15.88 1.50
CA PHE A 482 18.88 17.04 2.23
C PHE A 482 20.10 16.70 3.11
N CYS A 483 20.27 15.43 3.52
CA CYS A 483 21.46 15.03 4.27
C CYS A 483 22.73 15.09 3.41
N GLU A 484 22.65 14.91 2.08
CA GLU A 484 23.77 15.12 1.16
C GLU A 484 24.31 16.56 1.17
N ARG A 485 23.46 17.52 1.56
CA ARG A 485 23.84 18.93 1.74
C ARG A 485 24.22 19.28 3.18
N GLY A 486 24.35 18.30 4.06
CA GLY A 486 24.75 18.46 5.45
C GLY A 486 23.62 18.87 6.41
N TYR A 487 22.38 18.77 6.00
CA TYR A 487 21.23 19.01 6.89
C TYR A 487 20.84 17.75 7.66
N GLU A 488 20.52 17.92 8.93
CA GLU A 488 19.99 16.84 9.77
C GLU A 488 18.46 16.92 9.85
N TYR A 489 17.82 15.77 10.06
CA TYR A 489 16.36 15.72 10.24
C TYR A 489 15.92 16.50 11.49
N THR A 490 14.88 17.31 11.35
CA THR A 490 14.22 18.01 12.46
C THR A 490 12.71 17.82 12.43
N GLY A 491 12.07 17.79 13.60
CA GLY A 491 10.61 17.72 13.75
C GLY A 491 9.88 18.86 13.05
N ALA A 492 10.48 20.03 12.90
CA ALA A 492 9.90 21.16 12.19
C ALA A 492 9.53 20.84 10.73
N LEU A 493 10.16 19.84 10.11
CA LEU A 493 9.80 19.34 8.77
C LEU A 493 8.37 18.78 8.72
N ASN A 494 7.84 18.24 9.83
CA ASN A 494 6.44 17.80 9.89
C ASN A 494 5.46 18.99 9.80
N VAL A 495 5.84 20.13 10.40
CA VAL A 495 5.07 21.38 10.30
C VAL A 495 5.15 21.93 8.88
N LEU A 496 6.34 21.95 8.27
CA LEU A 496 6.53 22.37 6.88
C LEU A 496 5.71 21.49 5.91
N GLN A 497 5.68 20.18 6.13
CA GLN A 497 4.85 19.26 5.33
C GLN A 497 3.35 19.60 5.47
N CYS A 498 2.91 20.01 6.67
CA CYS A 498 1.55 20.46 6.90
C CYS A 498 1.25 21.74 6.12
N ILE A 499 2.15 22.73 6.17
CA ILE A 499 2.07 23.99 5.42
C ILE A 499 1.94 23.71 3.92
N PHE A 500 2.82 22.90 3.35
CA PHE A 500 2.74 22.55 1.93
C PHE A 500 1.44 21.86 1.55
N SER A 501 0.94 20.97 2.42
CA SER A 501 -0.28 20.17 2.14
C SER A 501 -1.56 21.00 2.15
N TYR A 502 -1.60 22.11 2.90
CA TYR A 502 -2.82 22.92 3.06
C TYR A 502 -2.72 24.31 2.41
N ASP A 503 -1.52 24.75 2.04
CA ASP A 503 -1.28 26.08 1.50
C ASP A 503 -0.59 26.01 0.13
N TYR A 504 0.72 26.00 0.06
CA TYR A 504 1.46 26.20 -1.19
C TYR A 504 1.11 25.21 -2.29
N LEU A 505 1.26 23.90 -2.02
CA LEU A 505 0.98 22.87 -3.02
C LEU A 505 -0.53 22.76 -3.29
N TRP A 506 -1.34 22.85 -2.25
CA TRP A 506 -2.80 22.80 -2.39
C TRP A 506 -3.32 23.91 -3.30
N ILE A 507 -2.85 25.14 -3.07
CA ILE A 507 -3.31 26.30 -3.84
C ILE A 507 -2.76 26.24 -5.28
N ASN A 508 -1.46 26.00 -5.46
CA ASN A 508 -0.85 26.15 -6.77
C ASN A 508 -1.01 24.92 -7.66
N VAL A 509 -0.85 23.69 -7.12
CA VAL A 509 -0.93 22.46 -7.90
C VAL A 509 -2.39 21.98 -8.03
N ARG A 510 -3.17 22.00 -6.93
CA ARG A 510 -4.55 21.52 -6.94
C ARG A 510 -5.55 22.57 -7.37
N VAL A 511 -5.70 23.67 -6.62
CA VAL A 511 -6.77 24.66 -6.85
C VAL A 511 -6.56 25.40 -8.16
N LYS A 512 -5.39 25.95 -8.39
CA LYS A 512 -5.07 26.69 -9.62
C LYS A 512 -4.66 25.78 -10.77
N GLY A 513 -3.85 24.75 -10.49
CA GLY A 513 -3.33 23.82 -11.50
C GLY A 513 -4.34 22.75 -11.92
N GLY A 514 -5.34 22.43 -11.10
CA GLY A 514 -6.39 21.47 -11.43
C GLY A 514 -6.04 20.01 -11.14
N ALA A 515 -4.93 19.71 -10.47
CA ALA A 515 -4.61 18.38 -10.02
C ALA A 515 -5.63 17.90 -8.96
N TYR A 516 -5.87 16.60 -8.90
CA TYR A 516 -6.76 16.04 -7.89
C TYR A 516 -6.12 16.03 -6.48
N GLY A 517 -4.79 15.93 -6.41
CA GLY A 517 -4.03 16.00 -5.17
C GLY A 517 -2.57 16.35 -5.40
N CYS A 518 -1.90 16.71 -4.31
CA CYS A 518 -0.47 16.95 -4.28
C CYS A 518 0.09 16.59 -2.90
N MET A 519 1.29 16.06 -2.84
CA MET A 519 1.92 15.58 -1.61
C MET A 519 3.40 15.94 -1.59
N CYS A 520 3.95 16.07 -0.40
CA CYS A 520 5.39 16.09 -0.15
C CYS A 520 5.74 15.23 1.05
N SER A 521 6.99 14.82 1.15
CA SER A 521 7.51 14.08 2.29
C SER A 521 8.96 14.47 2.57
N PHE A 522 9.31 14.47 3.86
CA PHE A 522 10.67 14.70 4.35
C PHE A 522 10.99 13.62 5.37
N ASN A 523 11.86 12.68 5.03
CA ASN A 523 12.13 11.50 5.83
C ASN A 523 13.42 11.63 6.64
N ARG A 524 13.53 10.88 7.74
CA ARG A 524 14.76 10.81 8.55
C ARG A 524 15.99 10.31 7.79
N SER A 525 15.79 9.59 6.69
CA SER A 525 16.87 9.17 5.78
C SER A 525 17.48 10.33 4.96
N GLY A 526 16.94 11.55 5.09
CA GLY A 526 17.27 12.68 4.25
C GLY A 526 16.47 12.76 2.95
N ASN A 527 15.79 11.70 2.55
CA ASN A 527 14.99 11.69 1.34
C ASN A 527 13.80 12.64 1.47
N ALA A 528 13.64 13.49 0.49
CA ALA A 528 12.51 14.39 0.35
C ALA A 528 11.98 14.32 -1.09
N TYR A 529 10.67 14.39 -1.24
CA TYR A 529 10.03 14.41 -2.55
C TYR A 529 8.77 15.26 -2.57
N PHE A 530 8.41 15.71 -3.79
CA PHE A 530 7.12 16.30 -4.13
C PHE A 530 6.47 15.44 -5.21
N THR A 531 5.14 15.27 -5.14
CA THR A 531 4.40 14.53 -6.17
C THR A 531 3.00 15.07 -6.35
N SER A 532 2.48 15.02 -7.59
CA SER A 532 1.08 15.33 -7.91
C SER A 532 0.28 14.07 -8.26
N TYR A 533 -1.02 14.14 -8.04
CA TYR A 533 -1.95 13.04 -8.27
C TYR A 533 -3.04 13.45 -9.25
N ARG A 534 -3.16 12.73 -10.36
CA ARG A 534 -4.10 13.02 -11.46
C ARG A 534 -4.02 14.49 -11.89
N ASP A 535 -2.84 14.88 -12.31
CA ASP A 535 -2.49 16.24 -12.70
C ASP A 535 -2.74 16.45 -14.20
N PRO A 536 -3.44 17.49 -14.64
CA PRO A 536 -3.56 17.81 -16.05
C PRO A 536 -2.27 18.44 -16.61
N ASN A 537 -1.35 18.91 -15.75
CA ASN A 537 -0.12 19.57 -16.11
C ASN A 537 1.09 18.65 -15.89
N LEU A 538 2.24 19.00 -16.49
CA LEU A 538 3.50 18.30 -16.32
C LEU A 538 4.63 19.29 -16.01
N LEU A 539 5.07 20.05 -17.00
CA LEU A 539 6.20 20.99 -16.83
C LEU A 539 5.85 22.16 -15.91
N GLU A 540 4.62 22.64 -16.00
CA GLU A 540 4.11 23.71 -15.12
C GLU A 540 4.15 23.28 -13.65
N THR A 541 3.86 22.02 -13.36
CA THR A 541 3.95 21.49 -11.99
C THR A 541 5.39 21.41 -11.50
N TYR A 542 6.36 21.05 -12.35
CA TYR A 542 7.77 21.12 -11.98
C TYR A 542 8.23 22.54 -11.67
N GLU A 543 7.76 23.56 -12.42
CA GLU A 543 8.09 24.95 -12.10
C GLU A 543 7.53 25.37 -10.72
N ILE A 544 6.29 24.95 -10.39
CA ILE A 544 5.74 25.18 -9.04
C ILE A 544 6.63 24.52 -7.97
N TYR A 545 7.14 23.32 -8.20
CA TYR A 545 8.05 22.67 -7.24
C TYR A 545 9.36 23.43 -7.08
N LYS A 546 9.95 23.96 -8.17
CA LYS A 546 11.18 24.76 -8.13
C LYS A 546 11.02 26.09 -7.38
N GLU A 547 9.82 26.67 -7.39
CA GLU A 547 9.52 27.91 -6.66
C GLU A 547 9.25 27.67 -5.16
N ALA A 548 9.06 26.41 -4.72
CA ALA A 548 8.76 26.08 -3.33
C ALA A 548 9.81 26.59 -2.31
N PRO A 549 11.14 26.58 -2.56
CA PRO A 549 12.12 27.15 -1.65
C PRO A 549 11.94 28.65 -1.41
N ASP A 550 11.55 29.41 -2.44
CA ASP A 550 11.34 30.87 -2.34
C ASP A 550 10.08 31.18 -1.51
N TYR A 551 9.02 30.37 -1.67
CA TYR A 551 7.87 30.43 -0.78
C TYR A 551 8.27 30.22 0.68
N VAL A 552 9.11 29.22 0.98
CA VAL A 552 9.58 28.96 2.35
C VAL A 552 10.44 30.11 2.89
N ARG A 553 11.34 30.70 2.06
CA ARG A 553 12.16 31.86 2.47
C ARG A 553 11.31 33.09 2.83
N SER A 554 10.22 33.29 2.14
CA SER A 554 9.28 34.39 2.35
C SER A 554 8.11 34.06 3.24
N PHE A 555 8.11 32.88 3.88
CA PHE A 555 6.99 32.40 4.69
C PHE A 555 6.68 33.35 5.85
N GLU A 556 5.44 33.80 5.91
CA GLU A 556 4.87 34.58 6.98
C GLU A 556 3.56 33.93 7.43
N ALA A 557 3.34 33.85 8.73
CA ALA A 557 2.13 33.37 9.33
C ALA A 557 1.91 34.06 10.68
N ASP A 558 0.67 34.35 11.01
CA ASP A 558 0.32 34.82 12.34
C ASP A 558 0.29 33.66 13.36
N GLU A 559 0.03 34.00 14.63
CA GLU A 559 -0.02 33.00 15.71
C GLU A 559 -1.11 31.93 15.46
N ARG A 560 -2.25 32.34 14.90
CA ARG A 560 -3.37 31.44 14.61
C ARG A 560 -3.02 30.44 13.50
N ASP A 561 -2.41 30.88 12.45
CA ASP A 561 -2.00 30.02 11.33
C ASP A 561 -0.89 29.06 11.76
N MET A 562 0.12 29.55 12.49
CA MET A 562 1.15 28.67 13.05
C MET A 562 0.56 27.59 13.96
N MET A 563 -0.40 27.97 14.82
CA MET A 563 -1.13 27.02 15.66
C MET A 563 -1.82 25.93 14.85
N LYS A 564 -2.50 26.30 13.77
CA LYS A 564 -3.17 25.36 12.84
C LYS A 564 -2.19 24.34 12.25
N TYR A 565 -1.02 24.80 11.80
CA TYR A 565 0.00 23.92 11.22
C TYR A 565 0.64 22.99 12.25
N ILE A 566 0.94 23.50 13.45
CA ILE A 566 1.47 22.71 14.56
C ILE A 566 0.46 21.63 14.97
N ILE A 567 -0.82 22.00 15.17
CA ILE A 567 -1.89 21.04 15.50
C ILE A 567 -2.03 19.99 14.40
N GLY A 568 -1.99 20.39 13.14
CA GLY A 568 -2.03 19.47 12.00
C GLY A 568 -0.87 18.47 11.99
N ALA A 569 0.34 18.90 12.35
CA ALA A 569 1.51 18.03 12.47
C ALA A 569 1.39 17.07 13.65
N ILE A 570 1.01 17.57 14.83
CA ILE A 570 0.80 16.76 16.06
C ILE A 570 -0.32 15.74 15.86
N SER A 571 -1.42 16.13 15.24
CA SER A 571 -2.55 15.22 14.96
C SER A 571 -2.14 13.96 14.19
N ARG A 572 -1.16 14.07 13.28
CA ARG A 572 -0.58 12.91 12.59
C ARG A 572 0.30 12.06 13.51
N MET A 573 1.10 12.72 14.37
CA MET A 573 1.97 12.03 15.33
C MET A 573 1.19 11.29 16.42
N ASP A 574 0.05 11.84 16.83
CA ASP A 574 -0.80 11.32 17.91
C ASP A 574 -1.96 10.45 17.38
N SER A 575 -1.96 10.09 16.11
CA SER A 575 -2.98 9.19 15.56
C SER A 575 -3.04 7.90 16.37
N PRO A 576 -4.23 7.47 16.86
CA PRO A 576 -4.37 6.25 17.63
C PRO A 576 -3.86 5.04 16.84
N LEU A 577 -3.02 4.22 17.46
CA LEU A 577 -2.51 3.00 16.88
C LEU A 577 -3.32 1.80 17.34
N THR A 578 -3.54 0.84 16.45
CA THR A 578 -4.00 -0.50 16.83
C THR A 578 -2.89 -1.23 17.59
N PRO A 579 -3.18 -2.27 18.38
CA PRO A 579 -2.14 -3.02 19.09
C PRO A 579 -1.02 -3.53 18.19
N SER A 580 -1.37 -4.06 17.02
CA SER A 580 -0.41 -4.49 16.00
C SER A 580 0.46 -3.32 15.49
N ALA A 581 -0.16 -2.17 15.20
CA ALA A 581 0.56 -1.00 14.72
C ALA A 581 1.49 -0.40 15.79
N ASP A 582 1.11 -0.49 17.06
CA ASP A 582 1.91 -0.03 18.19
C ASP A 582 3.16 -0.90 18.41
N GLY A 583 3.01 -2.23 18.36
CA GLY A 583 4.14 -3.14 18.39
C GLY A 583 5.07 -2.94 17.18
N ASN A 584 4.51 -2.75 15.99
CA ASN A 584 5.30 -2.46 14.79
C ASN A 584 6.02 -1.10 14.85
N PHE A 585 5.38 -0.07 15.41
CA PHE A 585 6.04 1.22 15.68
C PHE A 585 7.27 1.05 16.58
N SER A 586 7.13 0.27 17.65
CA SER A 586 8.23 -0.02 18.58
C SER A 586 9.36 -0.84 17.92
N LEU A 587 9.02 -1.80 17.04
CA LEU A 587 10.00 -2.52 16.21
C LEU A 587 10.75 -1.55 15.27
N ILE A 588 10.03 -0.69 14.56
CA ILE A 588 10.65 0.28 13.64
C ILE A 588 11.61 1.21 14.39
N CYS A 589 11.23 1.73 15.56
CA CYS A 589 12.11 2.54 16.39
C CYS A 589 13.39 1.76 16.79
N TYR A 590 13.26 0.49 17.17
CA TYR A 590 14.40 -0.37 17.45
C TYR A 590 15.34 -0.55 16.26
N LEU A 591 14.79 -0.85 15.08
CA LEU A 591 15.56 -1.03 13.84
C LEU A 591 16.26 0.27 13.40
N MET A 592 15.61 1.40 13.60
CA MET A 592 16.17 2.72 13.31
C MET A 592 17.25 3.16 14.32
N GLY A 593 17.28 2.58 15.50
CA GLY A 593 18.11 3.04 16.61
C GLY A 593 17.60 4.34 17.25
N ILE A 594 16.28 4.55 17.23
CA ILE A 594 15.59 5.70 17.82
C ILE A 594 15.13 5.35 19.24
N ASP A 595 15.38 6.24 20.19
CA ASP A 595 14.95 6.12 21.58
C ASP A 595 13.84 7.14 21.93
N ASP A 596 13.37 7.06 23.19
CA ASP A 596 12.34 7.98 23.70
C ASP A 596 12.80 9.46 23.70
N ALA A 597 14.10 9.72 23.84
CA ALA A 597 14.64 11.08 23.80
C ALA A 597 14.61 11.66 22.39
N ASP A 598 14.83 10.84 21.36
CA ASP A 598 14.71 11.24 19.96
C ASP A 598 13.25 11.55 19.58
N LEU A 599 12.30 10.76 20.09
CA LEU A 599 10.87 11.01 19.87
C LEU A 599 10.44 12.30 20.58
N GLN A 600 10.88 12.52 21.84
CA GLN A 600 10.59 13.73 22.59
C GLN A 600 11.18 14.96 21.89
N ARG A 601 12.45 14.91 21.47
CA ARG A 601 13.08 16.01 20.72
C ARG A 601 12.28 16.36 19.47
N THR A 602 11.89 15.36 18.68
CA THR A 602 11.06 15.60 17.49
C THR A 602 9.75 16.31 17.83
N ARG A 603 9.10 15.90 18.93
CA ARG A 603 7.86 16.53 19.41
C ARG A 603 8.09 17.97 19.86
N ASP A 604 9.16 18.22 20.63
CA ASP A 604 9.51 19.54 21.10
C ASP A 604 9.80 20.51 19.94
N GLU A 605 10.49 20.02 18.90
CA GLU A 605 10.76 20.79 17.68
C GLU A 605 9.48 21.12 16.88
N VAL A 606 8.48 20.21 16.86
CA VAL A 606 7.16 20.49 16.27
C VAL A 606 6.42 21.55 17.07
N LEU A 607 6.35 21.40 18.40
CA LEU A 607 5.64 22.32 19.29
C LEU A 607 6.30 23.71 19.33
N GLY A 608 7.62 23.76 19.15
CA GLY A 608 8.43 25.00 19.13
C GLY A 608 8.57 25.66 17.76
N ALA A 609 7.88 25.18 16.72
CA ALA A 609 7.99 25.73 15.39
C ALA A 609 7.46 27.18 15.31
N THR A 610 8.27 28.08 14.74
CA THR A 610 7.93 29.49 14.48
C THR A 610 8.11 29.82 13.00
N PRO A 611 7.58 30.95 12.49
CA PRO A 611 7.85 31.34 11.10
C PRO A 611 9.34 31.44 10.77
N GLU A 612 10.19 31.87 11.73
CA GLU A 612 11.65 31.91 11.59
C GLU A 612 12.24 30.51 11.39
N VAL A 613 11.81 29.54 12.19
CA VAL A 613 12.23 28.14 12.06
C VAL A 613 11.83 27.58 10.70
N ILE A 614 10.60 27.85 10.25
CA ILE A 614 10.12 27.41 8.92
C ILE A 614 10.94 28.02 7.80
N ARG A 615 11.23 29.35 7.85
CA ARG A 615 12.12 30.00 6.85
C ARG A 615 13.50 29.36 6.79
N GLY A 616 14.03 28.92 7.93
CA GLY A 616 15.29 28.18 8.03
C GLY A 616 15.30 26.84 7.29
N LEU A 617 14.13 26.28 6.95
CA LEU A 617 14.01 25.00 6.22
C LEU A 617 14.09 25.15 4.69
N ALA A 618 14.26 26.35 4.15
CA ALA A 618 14.31 26.56 2.70
C ALA A 618 15.39 25.71 2.00
N GLY A 619 16.56 25.54 2.63
CA GLY A 619 17.66 24.73 2.11
C GLY A 619 17.31 23.22 2.02
N TYR A 620 16.43 22.72 2.89
CA TYR A 620 15.92 21.36 2.83
C TYR A 620 15.02 21.15 1.61
N VAL A 621 14.19 22.16 1.31
CA VAL A 621 13.30 22.13 0.14
C VAL A 621 14.11 22.28 -1.14
N GLU A 622 15.12 23.16 -1.17
CA GLU A 622 16.08 23.24 -2.29
C GLU A 622 16.73 21.88 -2.56
N ALA A 623 17.16 21.17 -1.52
CA ALA A 623 17.76 19.85 -1.70
C ALA A 623 16.80 18.87 -2.38
N ALA A 624 15.50 18.98 -2.12
CA ALA A 624 14.47 18.12 -2.72
C ALA A 624 14.25 18.46 -4.22
N VAL A 625 14.25 19.75 -4.59
CA VAL A 625 13.86 20.17 -5.96
C VAL A 625 15.05 20.39 -6.89
N ASP A 626 16.21 20.77 -6.34
CA ASP A 626 17.47 20.96 -7.12
C ASP A 626 18.26 19.64 -7.25
N GLY A 627 17.77 18.54 -6.72
CA GLY A 627 18.42 17.23 -6.81
C GLY A 627 18.62 16.74 -8.24
N GLY A 628 17.94 17.37 -9.19
CA GLY A 628 18.04 17.10 -10.62
C GLY A 628 17.43 15.76 -11.02
N VAL A 629 16.56 15.18 -10.18
CA VAL A 629 15.86 13.93 -10.48
C VAL A 629 14.37 14.19 -10.56
N ILE A 630 13.79 13.79 -11.68
CA ILE A 630 12.36 13.87 -11.94
C ILE A 630 11.84 12.53 -12.49
N CYS A 631 10.62 12.23 -12.16
CA CYS A 631 9.89 11.11 -12.73
C CYS A 631 8.45 11.54 -13.04
N ALA A 632 7.99 11.24 -14.24
CA ALA A 632 6.60 11.43 -14.60
C ALA A 632 6.00 10.15 -15.18
N ILE A 633 4.76 9.87 -14.81
CA ILE A 633 3.97 8.77 -15.37
C ILE A 633 2.67 9.39 -15.90
N GLY A 634 2.32 9.16 -17.17
CA GLY A 634 1.09 9.78 -17.68
C GLY A 634 0.85 9.65 -19.17
N ASP A 635 0.06 10.58 -19.69
CA ASP A 635 -0.37 10.65 -21.08
C ASP A 635 0.80 10.58 -22.06
N GLU A 636 0.71 9.67 -23.04
CA GLU A 636 1.76 9.44 -24.03
C GLU A 636 2.16 10.71 -24.78
N ALA A 637 1.19 11.53 -25.20
CA ALA A 637 1.46 12.75 -25.95
C ALA A 637 2.13 13.80 -25.08
N ARG A 638 1.67 13.98 -23.84
CA ARG A 638 2.26 14.95 -22.88
C ARG A 638 3.70 14.59 -22.51
N ILE A 639 3.98 13.31 -22.27
CA ILE A 639 5.35 12.84 -22.00
C ILE A 639 6.25 13.03 -23.22
N GLU A 640 5.75 12.75 -24.44
CA GLU A 640 6.52 12.95 -25.66
C GLU A 640 6.79 14.44 -25.93
N ASP A 641 5.81 15.31 -25.72
CA ASP A 641 5.97 16.76 -25.86
C ASP A 641 7.00 17.34 -24.86
N ALA A 642 7.12 16.71 -23.68
CA ALA A 642 8.06 17.09 -22.63
C ALA A 642 9.37 16.29 -22.65
N LYS A 643 9.66 15.52 -23.68
CA LYS A 643 10.78 14.57 -23.73
C LYS A 643 12.15 15.19 -23.43
N ASP A 644 12.36 16.45 -23.76
CA ASP A 644 13.63 17.15 -23.51
C ASP A 644 13.92 17.37 -22.00
N ALA A 645 12.90 17.20 -21.14
CA ALA A 645 13.06 17.23 -19.67
C ALA A 645 13.57 15.91 -19.11
N PHE A 646 13.48 14.81 -19.87
CA PHE A 646 13.83 13.48 -19.45
C PHE A 646 15.12 12.99 -20.12
N THR A 647 15.92 12.21 -19.39
CA THR A 647 17.05 11.48 -19.95
C THR A 647 16.59 10.22 -20.70
N GLU A 648 15.42 9.70 -20.33
CA GLU A 648 14.84 8.50 -20.89
C GLU A 648 13.30 8.55 -20.88
N VAL A 649 12.68 8.18 -22.01
CA VAL A 649 11.22 8.06 -22.14
C VAL A 649 10.89 6.61 -22.50
N LYS A 650 9.99 6.00 -21.72
CA LYS A 650 9.68 4.55 -21.81
C LYS A 650 8.17 4.31 -21.94
N SER A 651 7.84 3.20 -22.60
CA SER A 651 6.53 2.55 -22.54
C SER A 651 6.73 1.22 -21.82
N VAL A 652 6.43 1.19 -20.53
CA VAL A 652 6.68 0.03 -19.65
C VAL A 652 5.39 -0.75 -19.37
N PHE A 653 4.24 -0.07 -19.41
CA PHE A 653 2.95 -0.63 -19.03
C PHE A 653 2.06 -0.98 -20.23
#